data_5d85924a137f4068ba769b531f1e4e38
#
_entry.id   5d85924a137f4068ba769b531f1e4e38
#
_cell.length_a   1.000
_cell.length_b   1.000
_cell.length_c   1.000
_cell.angle_alpha   90.00
_cell.angle_beta   90.00
_cell.angle_gamma   90.00
#
_symmetry.space_group_name_H-M   'P 1'
#
loop_
_entity.id
_entity.type
_entity.pdbx_description
1 polymer ?
#
loop_
_entity_poly.entity_id
_entity_poly.type
_entity_poly.pdbx_seq_one_letter_code
_entity_poly.pdbx_strand_id
1 'polypeptide(L)'
;MSDDRKTLEQRAQMTDIERLRHSASHVLATAILKIWPEAQFAAGPPVENGFYYDVDLPHRISPEDFEKIEAEMKKEIKANHTFEKMEVSRDEALEMGKKGRLAALSDRNQPSKFKLDIIENIPANEKISLYRNGDFIDLCAGPHVMRTGNVGAFKLTSVASAYYKGDEKNPQLQRIYGTAFKNKTQLDEYFAMLEEAKKRDHRKLGRELEIFVFDDDVGPGLPMFLPRGAAIVEELEKLAKETEFAAGYVRVRTPHIARASLYLKSGHLPYYEDSMFPPMEVFEGAPSTIQSELDRQSRDVEDAIIDEHFKDIKEKLDSEQIGTDLTNVIEERLDYLEAEVPEYAKLFPEMRKGRLVTRLVQSLLRDRIRRDRYYLKAMNCPHHHKLFAAVPRSYRDLPLRFAEYGTCYRYEKSGELFGLMRVRSLQMNDAHLYMTPDQFETEFNAVNEMYLNYFKLFGIEKYLMRFSTHDPSKLGQKFVDEPELWKQTEEMTRNVLKNSGINYVEVPNEAAFYGPKIDVQAWSVIGREFSIATNQVDFAQPRNFDLRYKDKDNKEKIPICIHRAPLGTHERFIGFLIEHYAGNFPLWLSPEQVRILTIGDDAALVDYSMSILNELRASQVRAEIDKSTDQINGKIQRAEQLKVHTMFVIGKRDMEANAVSVRVHGKGNLGAKKKEEALAEILLSIKERRP
;
A
#
# COMPACT_ATOMS: atom_id res chain seq x y z
N MET A 1 5.75 14.92 13.63
CA MET A 1 6.81 14.63 12.65
C MET A 1 8.11 14.39 13.41
N SER A 2 8.32 13.11 13.67
CA SER A 2 9.48 12.61 14.39
C SER A 2 10.57 12.27 13.38
N ASP A 3 11.73 12.77 13.63
CA ASP A 3 13.04 12.15 13.45
C ASP A 3 13.28 11.19 12.26
N ASP A 4 13.18 11.71 11.03
CA ASP A 4 13.88 11.11 9.88
C ASP A 4 15.40 11.44 9.88
N ARG A 5 15.92 11.96 10.98
CA ARG A 5 17.34 12.27 11.11
C ARG A 5 18.12 10.98 11.39
N LYS A 6 18.77 10.42 10.35
CA LYS A 6 19.69 9.28 10.51
C LYS A 6 20.71 9.57 11.61
N THR A 7 20.87 8.65 12.55
CA THR A 7 21.91 8.73 13.60
C THR A 7 23.31 8.69 12.99
N LEU A 8 24.33 9.09 13.77
CA LEU A 8 25.72 9.03 13.30
C LEU A 8 26.14 7.59 12.95
N GLU A 9 25.63 6.58 13.66
CA GLU A 9 25.87 5.15 13.38
C GLU A 9 25.23 4.73 12.07
N GLN A 10 23.97 5.08 11.84
CA GLN A 10 23.28 4.81 10.57
C GLN A 10 23.96 5.50 9.38
N ARG A 11 24.54 6.69 9.59
CA ARG A 11 25.29 7.42 8.56
C ARG A 11 26.63 6.75 8.27
N ALA A 12 27.31 6.21 9.28
CA ALA A 12 28.55 5.45 9.08
C ALA A 12 28.36 4.21 8.20
N GLN A 13 27.15 3.66 8.17
CA GLN A 13 26.75 2.49 7.36
C GLN A 13 26.32 2.85 5.92
N MET A 14 26.41 4.11 5.50
CA MET A 14 26.07 4.51 4.13
C MET A 14 26.87 3.72 3.09
N THR A 15 26.18 3.19 2.11
CA THR A 15 26.77 2.51 0.95
C THR A 15 27.56 3.48 0.07
N ASP A 16 28.43 2.96 -0.79
CA ASP A 16 29.19 3.79 -1.73
C ASP A 16 28.30 4.62 -2.66
N ILE A 17 27.14 4.07 -3.08
CA ILE A 17 26.21 4.80 -3.93
C ILE A 17 25.49 5.92 -3.17
N GLU A 18 25.15 5.71 -1.90
CA GLU A 18 24.56 6.79 -1.07
C GLU A 18 25.57 7.91 -0.82
N ARG A 19 26.84 7.59 -0.56
CA ARG A 19 27.93 8.58 -0.41
C ARG A 19 28.12 9.38 -1.70
N LEU A 20 28.08 8.71 -2.85
CA LEU A 20 28.18 9.33 -4.17
C LEU A 20 27.02 10.30 -4.39
N ARG A 21 25.79 9.89 -4.13
CA ARG A 21 24.56 10.71 -4.24
C ARG A 21 24.56 11.89 -3.28
N HIS A 22 25.00 11.68 -2.03
CA HIS A 22 25.18 12.75 -1.06
C HIS A 22 26.22 13.79 -1.54
N SER A 23 27.30 13.34 -2.15
CA SER A 23 28.32 14.25 -2.71
C SER A 23 27.80 14.97 -3.95
N ALA A 24 26.96 14.32 -4.75
CA ALA A 24 26.31 14.96 -5.90
C ALA A 24 25.36 16.12 -5.49
N SER A 25 24.71 16.02 -4.30
CA SER A 25 23.90 17.16 -3.80
C SER A 25 24.75 18.38 -3.45
N HIS A 26 25.96 18.20 -2.90
CA HIS A 26 26.88 19.32 -2.66
C HIS A 26 27.42 19.93 -3.97
N VAL A 27 27.69 19.09 -4.98
CA VAL A 27 28.07 19.55 -6.33
C VAL A 27 26.92 20.34 -6.96
N LEU A 28 25.67 19.92 -6.79
CA LEU A 28 24.49 20.66 -7.22
C LEU A 28 24.39 22.03 -6.54
N ALA A 29 24.54 22.07 -5.22
CA ALA A 29 24.50 23.32 -4.47
C ALA A 29 25.61 24.29 -4.92
N THR A 30 26.83 23.77 -5.12
CA THR A 30 27.95 24.55 -5.66
C THR A 30 27.63 25.14 -7.05
N ALA A 31 27.06 24.33 -7.94
CA ALA A 31 26.69 24.76 -9.28
C ALA A 31 25.59 25.83 -9.26
N ILE A 32 24.57 25.67 -8.42
CA ILE A 32 23.50 26.66 -8.27
C ILE A 32 24.05 27.99 -7.76
N LEU A 33 24.95 27.99 -6.76
CA LEU A 33 25.57 29.23 -6.22
C LEU A 33 26.45 29.94 -7.23
N LYS A 34 27.07 29.26 -8.16
CA LYS A 34 27.83 29.88 -9.25
C LYS A 34 26.94 30.58 -10.27
N ILE A 35 25.69 30.11 -10.41
CA ILE A 35 24.71 30.70 -11.32
C ILE A 35 23.89 31.79 -10.62
N TRP A 36 23.48 31.52 -9.39
CA TRP A 36 22.66 32.40 -8.54
C TRP A 36 23.28 32.50 -7.14
N PRO A 37 24.20 33.45 -6.93
CA PRO A 37 24.93 33.59 -5.66
C PRO A 37 24.06 33.90 -4.43
N GLU A 38 22.85 34.39 -4.64
CA GLU A 38 21.86 34.70 -3.61
C GLU A 38 21.13 33.47 -3.04
N ALA A 39 21.25 32.32 -3.66
CA ALA A 39 20.56 31.11 -3.26
C ALA A 39 20.84 30.70 -1.80
N GLN A 40 19.80 30.37 -1.04
CA GLN A 40 19.87 29.90 0.34
C GLN A 40 19.48 28.42 0.39
N PHE A 41 20.27 27.60 1.06
CA PHE A 41 20.08 26.15 1.07
C PHE A 41 19.64 25.63 2.45
N ALA A 42 18.68 24.72 2.45
CA ALA A 42 18.25 24.01 3.65
C ALA A 42 18.99 22.68 3.81
N ALA A 43 18.49 21.60 3.23
CA ALA A 43 19.08 20.26 3.35
C ALA A 43 19.17 19.56 2.00
N GLY A 44 20.19 18.70 1.84
CA GLY A 44 20.47 17.94 0.61
C GLY A 44 20.86 16.50 0.87
N PRO A 45 19.97 15.64 1.42
CA PRO A 45 20.29 14.25 1.68
C PRO A 45 20.27 13.38 0.42
N PRO A 46 20.98 12.24 0.42
CA PRO A 46 20.74 11.18 -0.55
C PRO A 46 19.38 10.52 -0.26
N VAL A 47 18.73 10.07 -1.32
CA VAL A 47 17.51 9.27 -1.29
C VAL A 47 17.73 7.97 -2.04
N GLU A 48 16.80 7.01 -1.91
CA GLU A 48 16.94 5.65 -2.44
C GLU A 48 17.43 5.60 -3.90
N ASN A 49 16.83 6.43 -4.78
CA ASN A 49 17.16 6.44 -6.20
C ASN A 49 17.83 7.72 -6.70
N GLY A 50 18.36 8.55 -5.78
CA GLY A 50 18.98 9.81 -6.18
C GLY A 50 19.43 10.68 -5.01
N PHE A 51 19.30 11.96 -5.21
CA PHE A 51 19.55 13.01 -4.23
C PHE A 51 18.63 14.19 -4.51
N TYR A 52 18.50 15.08 -3.53
CA TYR A 52 17.88 16.39 -3.77
C TYR A 52 18.60 17.46 -2.97
N TYR A 53 18.31 18.73 -3.27
CA TYR A 53 18.61 19.85 -2.40
C TYR A 53 17.44 20.81 -2.36
N ASP A 54 17.11 21.29 -1.15
CA ASP A 54 16.10 22.32 -0.93
C ASP A 54 16.74 23.68 -0.98
N VAL A 55 16.27 24.54 -1.87
CA VAL A 55 16.79 25.88 -2.10
C VAL A 55 15.69 26.94 -2.04
N ASP A 56 16.00 28.04 -1.34
CA ASP A 56 15.24 29.28 -1.36
C ASP A 56 15.92 30.24 -2.35
N LEU A 57 15.25 30.54 -3.43
CA LEU A 57 15.76 31.34 -4.52
C LEU A 57 14.62 32.14 -5.17
N PRO A 58 14.78 33.48 -5.41
CA PRO A 58 13.76 34.26 -6.11
C PRO A 58 13.49 33.76 -7.53
N HIS A 59 14.54 33.33 -8.25
CA HIS A 59 14.38 32.67 -9.54
C HIS A 59 13.70 31.31 -9.39
N ARG A 60 12.61 31.09 -10.14
CA ARG A 60 11.90 29.81 -10.12
C ARG A 60 12.56 28.86 -11.10
N ILE A 61 13.34 27.92 -10.55
CA ILE A 61 14.03 26.89 -11.34
C ILE A 61 13.00 26.00 -12.05
N SER A 62 13.23 25.79 -13.33
CA SER A 62 12.43 24.93 -14.19
C SER A 62 13.32 23.87 -14.90
N PRO A 63 12.74 22.86 -15.55
CA PRO A 63 13.51 21.91 -16.36
C PRO A 63 14.38 22.56 -17.44
N GLU A 64 14.05 23.77 -17.89
CA GLU A 64 14.83 24.54 -18.88
C GLU A 64 16.18 24.99 -18.29
N ASP A 65 16.27 25.17 -16.98
CA ASP A 65 17.51 25.55 -16.29
C ASP A 65 18.46 24.35 -16.10
N PHE A 66 17.96 23.12 -16.23
CA PHE A 66 18.74 21.91 -15.91
C PHE A 66 20.01 21.79 -16.74
N GLU A 67 19.95 22.08 -18.02
CA GLU A 67 21.13 22.02 -18.89
C GLU A 67 22.24 22.94 -18.40
N LYS A 68 21.90 24.16 -17.99
CA LYS A 68 22.82 25.16 -17.45
C LYS A 68 23.41 24.74 -16.12
N ILE A 69 22.56 24.18 -15.21
CA ILE A 69 23.01 23.69 -13.90
C ILE A 69 23.90 22.46 -14.08
N GLU A 70 23.51 21.48 -14.92
CA GLU A 70 24.30 20.29 -15.21
C GLU A 70 25.65 20.61 -15.85
N ALA A 71 25.72 21.64 -16.70
CA ALA A 71 26.97 22.11 -17.28
C ALA A 71 27.94 22.64 -16.21
N GLU A 72 27.41 23.36 -15.21
CA GLU A 72 28.23 23.85 -14.08
C GLU A 72 28.62 22.72 -13.14
N MET A 73 27.72 21.77 -12.84
CA MET A 73 28.05 20.56 -12.08
C MET A 73 29.19 19.76 -12.73
N LYS A 74 29.17 19.61 -14.07
CA LYS A 74 30.26 18.95 -14.80
C LYS A 74 31.60 19.66 -14.63
N LYS A 75 31.63 21.00 -14.55
CA LYS A 75 32.86 21.75 -14.26
C LYS A 75 33.38 21.45 -12.84
N GLU A 76 32.48 21.42 -11.84
CA GLU A 76 32.82 21.07 -10.46
C GLU A 76 33.39 19.66 -10.33
N ILE A 77 32.80 18.69 -11.02
CA ILE A 77 33.29 17.31 -11.06
C ILE A 77 34.69 17.26 -11.70
N LYS A 78 34.87 17.98 -12.81
CA LYS A 78 36.16 18.05 -13.53
C LYS A 78 37.25 18.76 -12.68
N ALA A 79 36.87 19.72 -11.84
CA ALA A 79 37.80 20.42 -10.94
C ALA A 79 38.38 19.49 -9.87
N ASN A 80 37.73 18.37 -9.60
CA ASN A 80 38.23 17.27 -8.76
C ASN A 80 38.63 17.70 -7.35
N HIS A 81 37.88 18.58 -6.71
CA HIS A 81 38.10 19.05 -5.34
C HIS A 81 37.93 17.92 -4.31
N THR A 82 38.74 17.90 -3.25
CA THR A 82 38.58 17.00 -2.11
C THR A 82 37.37 17.39 -1.26
N PHE A 83 36.70 16.38 -0.68
CA PHE A 83 35.73 16.59 0.39
C PHE A 83 36.46 16.52 1.74
N GLU A 84 36.58 17.65 2.39
CA GLU A 84 37.31 17.82 3.66
C GLU A 84 36.30 17.96 4.80
N LYS A 85 36.34 17.04 5.76
CA LYS A 85 35.59 17.13 7.00
C LYS A 85 36.27 18.07 8.00
N MET A 86 35.51 18.99 8.57
CA MET A 86 35.95 19.90 9.62
C MET A 86 35.02 19.73 10.82
N GLU A 87 35.56 19.58 12.02
CA GLU A 87 34.80 19.63 13.26
C GLU A 87 35.01 21.02 13.89
N VAL A 88 33.91 21.69 14.20
CA VAL A 88 33.91 23.05 14.74
C VAL A 88 33.07 23.14 16.02
N SER A 89 33.35 24.13 16.84
CA SER A 89 32.49 24.45 17.97
C SER A 89 31.13 25.02 17.50
N ARG A 90 30.13 24.94 18.37
CA ARG A 90 28.81 25.53 18.09
C ARG A 90 28.91 27.03 17.82
N ASP A 91 29.71 27.74 18.60
CA ASP A 91 29.91 29.19 18.46
C ASP A 91 30.57 29.56 17.13
N GLU A 92 31.58 28.79 16.70
CA GLU A 92 32.21 28.96 15.38
C GLU A 92 31.21 28.73 14.24
N ALA A 93 30.41 27.63 14.36
CA ALA A 93 29.38 27.35 13.35
C ALA A 93 28.31 28.43 13.27
N LEU A 94 27.87 28.96 14.42
CA LEU A 94 26.92 30.07 14.48
C LEU A 94 27.53 31.37 13.89
N GLU A 95 28.79 31.66 14.19
CA GLU A 95 29.46 32.80 13.60
C GLU A 95 29.58 32.69 12.09
N MET A 96 29.97 31.53 11.56
CA MET A 96 29.99 31.26 10.12
C MET A 96 28.58 31.42 9.50
N GLY A 97 27.56 30.90 10.17
CA GLY A 97 26.17 31.06 9.72
C GLY A 97 25.72 32.54 9.65
N LYS A 98 26.08 33.35 10.68
CA LYS A 98 25.79 34.77 10.71
C LYS A 98 26.52 35.57 9.59
N LYS A 99 27.73 35.16 9.24
CA LYS A 99 28.50 35.71 8.10
C LYS A 99 28.00 35.17 6.74
N GLY A 100 26.96 34.37 6.72
CA GLY A 100 26.42 33.77 5.49
C GLY A 100 27.35 32.76 4.82
N ARG A 101 28.33 32.19 5.54
CA ARG A 101 29.38 31.30 5.00
C ARG A 101 28.95 29.88 4.85
N LEU A 102 27.91 29.43 5.57
CA LEU A 102 27.40 28.05 5.49
C LEU A 102 26.49 27.84 4.28
N ALA A 103 26.68 26.78 3.55
CA ALA A 103 26.11 26.50 2.23
C ALA A 103 26.36 27.65 1.26
N ALA A 104 27.60 28.11 1.17
CA ALA A 104 28.04 29.26 0.37
C ALA A 104 29.48 29.08 -0.13
N LEU A 105 29.83 29.84 -1.18
CA LEU A 105 31.19 29.87 -1.76
C LEU A 105 32.09 30.88 -1.05
N SER A 106 31.53 31.93 -0.49
CA SER A 106 32.23 32.97 0.27
C SER A 106 31.33 33.56 1.33
N ASP A 107 31.85 34.45 2.18
CA ASP A 107 31.03 35.22 3.12
C ASP A 107 30.02 36.09 2.36
N ARG A 108 28.81 36.20 2.90
CA ARG A 108 27.70 36.94 2.28
C ARG A 108 27.14 37.98 3.24
N ASN A 109 26.51 39.04 2.69
CA ASN A 109 25.86 40.06 3.50
C ASN A 109 24.58 39.57 4.20
N GLN A 110 24.04 38.39 3.78
CA GLN A 110 22.86 37.77 4.37
C GLN A 110 23.26 36.52 5.14
N PRO A 111 22.72 36.29 6.36
CA PRO A 111 22.98 35.09 7.13
C PRO A 111 22.50 33.81 6.41
N SER A 112 23.13 32.70 6.71
CA SER A 112 22.72 31.35 6.25
C SER A 112 21.47 30.88 7.04
N LYS A 113 20.32 31.45 6.72
CA LYS A 113 19.05 31.39 7.45
C LYS A 113 18.70 29.95 7.91
N PHE A 114 18.65 29.01 6.98
CA PHE A 114 18.24 27.64 7.29
C PHE A 114 19.33 26.85 8.04
N LYS A 115 20.59 27.16 7.79
CA LYS A 115 21.72 26.51 8.50
C LYS A 115 21.81 26.95 9.96
N LEU A 116 21.52 28.21 10.25
CA LEU A 116 21.40 28.71 11.63
C LEU A 116 20.30 27.98 12.40
N ASP A 117 19.10 27.87 11.82
CA ASP A 117 17.99 27.14 12.42
C ASP A 117 18.31 25.64 12.63
N ILE A 118 19.03 25.02 11.68
CA ILE A 118 19.49 23.62 11.87
C ILE A 118 20.47 23.52 13.03
N ILE A 119 21.45 24.43 13.17
CA ILE A 119 22.44 24.41 14.25
C ILE A 119 21.75 24.55 15.62
N GLU A 120 20.77 25.43 15.74
CA GLU A 120 20.01 25.63 16.98
C GLU A 120 19.30 24.34 17.46
N ASN A 121 18.87 23.52 16.51
CA ASN A 121 18.18 22.25 16.80
C ASN A 121 19.09 21.02 16.93
N ILE A 122 20.43 21.17 16.82
CA ILE A 122 21.38 20.09 17.12
C ILE A 122 21.50 19.96 18.65
N PRO A 123 21.40 18.75 19.24
CA PRO A 123 21.62 18.55 20.67
C PRO A 123 22.95 19.12 21.15
N ALA A 124 22.97 19.70 22.38
CA ALA A 124 24.16 20.37 22.91
C ALA A 124 25.39 19.46 23.08
N ASN A 125 25.17 18.17 23.23
CA ASN A 125 26.21 17.13 23.37
C ASN A 125 26.74 16.60 22.05
N GLU A 126 26.15 16.96 20.90
CA GLU A 126 26.62 16.54 19.59
C GLU A 126 27.67 17.50 19.02
N LYS A 127 28.70 16.91 18.39
CA LYS A 127 29.72 17.67 17.66
C LYS A 127 29.14 18.17 16.34
N ILE A 128 29.47 19.41 15.98
CA ILE A 128 29.10 20.01 14.71
C ILE A 128 30.19 19.74 13.69
N SER A 129 29.81 19.17 12.56
CA SER A 129 30.72 18.94 11.44
C SER A 129 30.29 19.71 10.21
N LEU A 130 31.29 20.20 9.50
CA LEU A 130 31.17 20.86 8.21
C LEU A 130 31.91 20.04 7.16
N TYR A 131 31.48 20.13 5.91
CA TYR A 131 32.23 19.61 4.78
C TYR A 131 32.55 20.72 3.79
N ARG A 132 33.80 20.72 3.34
CA ARG A 132 34.30 21.63 2.32
C ARG A 132 34.59 20.88 1.03
N ASN A 133 34.19 21.44 -0.11
CA ASN A 133 34.64 21.04 -1.44
C ASN A 133 34.95 22.28 -2.28
N GLY A 134 36.23 22.51 -2.55
CA GLY A 134 36.67 23.78 -3.13
C GLY A 134 36.34 24.95 -2.22
N ASP A 135 35.62 25.94 -2.77
CA ASP A 135 35.17 27.12 -2.01
C ASP A 135 33.85 26.91 -1.27
N PHE A 136 33.11 25.84 -1.60
CA PHE A 136 31.82 25.53 -0.96
C PHE A 136 32.04 24.90 0.42
N ILE A 137 31.40 25.47 1.45
CA ILE A 137 31.39 24.93 2.81
C ILE A 137 29.93 24.75 3.23
N ASP A 138 29.59 23.55 3.72
CA ASP A 138 28.24 23.27 4.20
C ASP A 138 28.22 22.61 5.59
N LEU A 139 27.13 22.87 6.33
CA LEU A 139 26.76 22.15 7.56
C LEU A 139 26.32 20.73 7.17
N CYS A 140 27.17 19.74 7.40
CA CYS A 140 26.94 18.39 6.97
C CYS A 140 27.64 17.37 7.87
N ALA A 141 26.96 16.26 8.18
CA ALA A 141 27.54 15.18 8.97
C ALA A 141 28.28 14.14 8.11
N GLY A 142 28.16 14.20 6.78
CA GLY A 142 28.74 13.23 5.86
C GLY A 142 28.07 11.86 5.94
N PRO A 143 28.73 10.77 5.51
CA PRO A 143 30.00 10.77 4.76
C PRO A 143 29.84 11.16 3.28
N HIS A 144 30.96 11.49 2.65
CA HIS A 144 31.06 11.81 1.22
C HIS A 144 32.07 10.90 0.52
N VAL A 145 32.11 10.95 -0.82
CA VAL A 145 33.23 10.41 -1.60
C VAL A 145 34.48 11.25 -1.41
N MET A 146 35.66 10.71 -1.76
CA MET A 146 36.92 11.42 -1.51
C MET A 146 37.02 12.76 -2.27
N ARG A 147 36.55 12.79 -3.51
CA ARG A 147 36.68 13.95 -4.42
C ARG A 147 35.43 14.15 -5.25
N THR A 148 35.18 15.39 -5.70
CA THR A 148 34.06 15.69 -6.60
C THR A 148 34.14 14.89 -7.90
N GLY A 149 35.35 14.55 -8.37
CA GLY A 149 35.57 13.67 -9.53
C GLY A 149 35.06 12.23 -9.35
N ASN A 150 34.80 11.78 -8.12
CA ASN A 150 34.23 10.46 -7.84
C ASN A 150 32.69 10.45 -7.94
N VAL A 151 32.04 11.56 -8.19
CA VAL A 151 30.57 11.64 -8.32
C VAL A 151 30.06 10.85 -9.54
N GLY A 152 30.89 10.63 -10.55
CA GLY A 152 30.55 9.83 -11.72
C GLY A 152 29.56 10.50 -12.67
N ALA A 153 28.59 9.73 -13.16
CA ALA A 153 27.55 10.24 -14.07
C ALA A 153 26.28 10.63 -13.29
N PHE A 154 25.70 11.75 -13.64
CA PHE A 154 24.52 12.28 -12.98
C PHE A 154 23.53 12.90 -13.98
N LYS A 155 22.28 13.10 -13.54
CA LYS A 155 21.22 13.79 -14.28
C LYS A 155 20.25 14.44 -13.27
N LEU A 156 19.84 15.69 -13.54
CA LEU A 156 18.72 16.32 -12.85
C LEU A 156 17.40 15.74 -13.41
N THR A 157 16.42 15.53 -12.54
CA THR A 157 15.19 14.79 -12.92
C THR A 157 13.94 15.62 -12.82
N SER A 158 13.81 16.43 -11.76
CA SER A 158 12.61 17.24 -11.53
C SER A 158 12.87 18.36 -10.52
N VAL A 159 11.96 19.30 -10.48
CA VAL A 159 11.84 20.29 -9.41
C VAL A 159 10.44 20.25 -8.84
N ALA A 160 10.31 20.33 -7.53
CA ALA A 160 9.04 20.35 -6.82
C ALA A 160 9.06 21.41 -5.72
N SER A 161 7.88 21.84 -5.29
CA SER A 161 7.74 22.69 -4.11
C SER A 161 7.74 21.82 -2.86
N ALA A 162 8.45 22.24 -1.81
CA ALA A 162 8.49 21.58 -0.52
C ALA A 162 8.48 22.62 0.60
N TYR A 163 7.63 22.40 1.62
CA TYR A 163 7.68 23.26 2.81
C TYR A 163 8.88 22.92 3.68
N TYR A 164 9.56 23.96 4.18
CA TYR A 164 10.69 23.75 5.09
C TYR A 164 10.26 22.95 6.31
N LYS A 165 11.00 21.89 6.65
CA LYS A 165 10.68 20.92 7.71
C LYS A 165 9.30 20.23 7.51
N GLY A 166 8.73 20.26 6.32
CA GLY A 166 7.45 19.63 6.01
C GLY A 166 6.22 20.26 6.67
N ASP A 167 6.32 21.46 7.21
CA ASP A 167 5.24 22.22 7.82
C ASP A 167 4.78 23.32 6.87
N GLU A 168 3.51 23.32 6.50
CA GLU A 168 2.90 24.32 5.59
C GLU A 168 2.91 25.77 6.13
N LYS A 169 3.17 25.94 7.43
CA LYS A 169 3.38 27.26 8.04
C LYS A 169 4.76 27.86 7.75
N ASN A 170 5.71 27.01 7.32
CA ASN A 170 7.07 27.41 7.01
C ASN A 170 7.21 27.84 5.54
N PRO A 171 8.30 28.56 5.18
CA PRO A 171 8.56 28.96 3.80
C PRO A 171 8.55 27.78 2.82
N GLN A 172 7.97 27.99 1.65
CA GLN A 172 8.00 27.05 0.56
C GLN A 172 9.33 27.17 -0.20
N LEU A 173 10.07 26.07 -0.27
CA LEU A 173 11.35 25.94 -0.94
C LEU A 173 11.18 25.21 -2.28
N GLN A 174 12.17 25.36 -3.15
CA GLN A 174 12.28 24.59 -4.39
C GLN A 174 13.17 23.38 -4.11
N ARG A 175 12.63 22.18 -4.29
CA ARG A 175 13.35 20.92 -4.12
C ARG A 175 13.78 20.39 -5.49
N ILE A 176 15.08 20.42 -5.74
CA ILE A 176 15.66 19.99 -7.02
C ILE A 176 16.14 18.55 -6.84
N TYR A 177 15.58 17.67 -7.64
CA TYR A 177 15.93 16.25 -7.63
C TYR A 177 16.93 15.91 -8.72
N GLY A 178 17.82 15.00 -8.42
CA GLY A 178 18.75 14.40 -9.37
C GLY A 178 19.07 12.95 -9.00
N THR A 179 19.69 12.25 -9.94
CA THR A 179 20.26 10.92 -9.68
C THR A 179 21.72 10.88 -10.10
N ALA A 180 22.50 9.98 -9.46
CA ALA A 180 23.90 9.80 -9.80
C ALA A 180 24.32 8.34 -9.64
N PHE A 181 25.23 7.91 -10.53
CA PHE A 181 25.78 6.55 -10.63
C PHE A 181 27.29 6.58 -10.85
N LYS A 182 27.97 5.46 -10.64
CA LYS A 182 29.43 5.37 -10.81
C LYS A 182 29.90 5.71 -12.23
N ASN A 183 29.08 5.41 -13.25
CA ASN A 183 29.42 5.65 -14.65
C ASN A 183 28.14 5.90 -15.50
N LYS A 184 28.37 6.31 -16.75
CA LYS A 184 27.30 6.62 -17.70
C LYS A 184 26.46 5.39 -18.05
N THR A 185 27.04 4.22 -18.16
CA THR A 185 26.32 2.98 -18.50
C THR A 185 25.23 2.70 -17.47
N GLN A 186 25.54 2.76 -16.17
CA GLN A 186 24.57 2.57 -15.09
C GLN A 186 23.48 3.66 -15.09
N LEU A 187 23.83 4.90 -15.42
CA LEU A 187 22.87 5.98 -15.53
C LEU A 187 21.91 5.75 -16.72
N ASP A 188 22.44 5.36 -17.86
CA ASP A 188 21.65 5.08 -19.07
C ASP A 188 20.74 3.86 -18.85
N GLU A 189 21.23 2.80 -18.20
CA GLU A 189 20.44 1.63 -17.79
C GLU A 189 19.30 2.00 -16.84
N TYR A 190 19.56 2.88 -15.89
CA TYR A 190 18.54 3.37 -14.97
C TYR A 190 17.43 4.15 -15.70
N PHE A 191 17.78 5.01 -16.63
CA PHE A 191 16.76 5.74 -17.42
C PHE A 191 16.01 4.81 -18.38
N ALA A 192 16.67 3.84 -18.99
CA ALA A 192 16.01 2.84 -19.81
C ALA A 192 15.00 2.02 -18.96
N MET A 193 15.38 1.65 -17.74
CA MET A 193 14.47 1.00 -16.78
C MET A 193 13.27 1.88 -16.43
N LEU A 194 13.48 3.19 -16.18
CA LEU A 194 12.38 4.13 -15.88
C LEU A 194 11.42 4.29 -17.07
N GLU A 195 11.94 4.37 -18.30
CA GLU A 195 11.10 4.45 -19.49
C GLU A 195 10.31 3.16 -19.71
N GLU A 196 10.92 2.00 -19.46
CA GLU A 196 10.22 0.72 -19.51
C GLU A 196 9.16 0.63 -18.38
N ALA A 197 9.46 1.14 -17.18
CA ALA A 197 8.51 1.24 -16.08
C ALA A 197 7.25 2.04 -16.46
N LYS A 198 7.44 3.20 -17.15
CA LYS A 198 6.31 4.02 -17.62
C LYS A 198 5.45 3.28 -18.65
N LYS A 199 6.08 2.50 -19.55
CA LYS A 199 5.34 1.70 -20.54
C LYS A 199 4.53 0.58 -19.88
N ARG A 200 5.02 0.02 -18.77
CA ARG A 200 4.40 -1.10 -18.05
C ARG A 200 3.47 -0.66 -16.94
N ASP A 201 3.32 0.64 -16.66
CA ASP A 201 2.45 1.15 -15.59
C ASP A 201 1.06 0.53 -15.68
N HIS A 202 0.66 -0.19 -14.60
CA HIS A 202 -0.60 -0.93 -14.56
C HIS A 202 -1.83 -0.04 -14.76
N ARG A 203 -1.76 1.26 -14.41
CA ARG A 203 -2.87 2.22 -14.59
C ARG A 203 -3.07 2.54 -16.07
N LYS A 204 -1.95 2.68 -16.81
CA LYS A 204 -1.96 2.90 -18.24
C LYS A 204 -2.44 1.64 -18.98
N LEU A 205 -1.75 0.52 -18.75
CA LEU A 205 -2.07 -0.76 -19.41
C LEU A 205 -3.45 -1.26 -19.01
N GLY A 206 -3.85 -1.08 -17.75
CA GLY A 206 -5.18 -1.47 -17.27
C GLY A 206 -6.31 -0.78 -18.02
N ARG A 207 -6.12 0.51 -18.36
CA ARG A 207 -7.07 1.28 -19.18
C ARG A 207 -7.03 0.85 -20.65
N GLU A 208 -5.82 0.75 -21.24
CA GLU A 208 -5.63 0.38 -22.64
C GLU A 208 -6.13 -1.03 -22.96
N LEU A 209 -6.02 -1.96 -22.01
CA LEU A 209 -6.45 -3.34 -22.11
C LEU A 209 -7.87 -3.60 -21.57
N GLU A 210 -8.58 -2.54 -21.15
CA GLU A 210 -9.94 -2.62 -20.63
C GLU A 210 -10.07 -3.58 -19.42
N ILE A 211 -9.11 -3.49 -18.46
CA ILE A 211 -9.08 -4.38 -17.31
C ILE A 211 -9.87 -3.79 -16.14
N PHE A 212 -9.67 -2.51 -15.81
CA PHE A 212 -10.36 -1.86 -14.69
C PHE A 212 -10.55 -0.36 -14.94
N VAL A 213 -11.44 0.23 -14.15
CA VAL A 213 -11.74 1.66 -14.16
C VAL A 213 -11.97 2.15 -12.72
N PHE A 214 -11.64 3.42 -12.49
CA PHE A 214 -12.09 4.20 -11.33
C PHE A 214 -13.10 5.24 -11.81
N ASP A 215 -14.10 5.52 -11.00
CA ASP A 215 -15.16 6.48 -11.29
C ASP A 215 -15.36 7.39 -10.07
N ASP A 216 -15.56 8.68 -10.31
CA ASP A 216 -15.66 9.68 -9.24
C ASP A 216 -16.93 9.51 -8.42
N ASP A 217 -18.04 9.05 -9.03
CA ASP A 217 -19.31 8.79 -8.34
C ASP A 217 -19.23 7.56 -7.43
N VAL A 218 -18.39 6.57 -7.80
CA VAL A 218 -18.09 5.40 -6.94
C VAL A 218 -17.13 5.77 -5.84
N GLY A 219 -16.14 6.61 -6.15
CA GLY A 219 -15.20 7.17 -5.20
C GLY A 219 -13.75 6.67 -5.33
N PRO A 220 -12.81 7.43 -4.76
CA PRO A 220 -11.38 7.16 -4.90
C PRO A 220 -10.96 5.88 -4.17
N GLY A 221 -10.14 5.07 -4.82
CA GLY A 221 -9.64 3.81 -4.27
C GLY A 221 -10.64 2.65 -4.30
N LEU A 222 -11.72 2.77 -5.07
CA LEU A 222 -12.73 1.75 -5.28
C LEU A 222 -12.70 1.28 -6.74
N PRO A 223 -11.83 0.32 -7.11
CA PRO A 223 -11.70 -0.15 -8.48
C PRO A 223 -12.91 -0.97 -8.91
N MET A 224 -13.35 -0.77 -10.15
CA MET A 224 -14.32 -1.62 -10.82
C MET A 224 -13.60 -2.42 -11.90
N PHE A 225 -13.69 -3.74 -11.86
CA PHE A 225 -13.15 -4.61 -12.89
C PHE A 225 -14.12 -4.70 -14.08
N LEU A 226 -13.61 -4.37 -15.27
CA LEU A 226 -14.32 -4.60 -16.52
C LEU A 226 -14.34 -6.10 -16.88
N PRO A 227 -15.09 -6.58 -17.86
CA PRO A 227 -15.18 -8.01 -18.17
C PRO A 227 -13.84 -8.70 -18.37
N ARG A 228 -12.87 -8.02 -18.97
CA ARG A 228 -11.51 -8.55 -19.14
C ARG A 228 -10.75 -8.67 -17.82
N GLY A 229 -10.96 -7.73 -16.92
CA GLY A 229 -10.38 -7.78 -15.57
C GLY A 229 -11.05 -8.82 -14.68
N ALA A 230 -12.37 -8.94 -14.74
CA ALA A 230 -13.13 -9.95 -14.03
C ALA A 230 -12.66 -11.37 -14.41
N ALA A 231 -12.35 -11.62 -15.68
CA ALA A 231 -11.81 -12.90 -16.14
C ALA A 231 -10.45 -13.25 -15.46
N ILE A 232 -9.59 -12.26 -15.21
CA ILE A 232 -8.34 -12.47 -14.47
C ILE A 232 -8.64 -12.79 -13.00
N VAL A 233 -9.56 -12.06 -12.37
CA VAL A 233 -9.99 -12.30 -10.97
C VAL A 233 -10.50 -13.74 -10.83
N GLU A 234 -11.40 -14.18 -11.70
CA GLU A 234 -11.97 -15.53 -11.67
C GLU A 234 -10.91 -16.62 -11.82
N GLU A 235 -9.92 -16.44 -12.71
CA GLU A 235 -8.83 -17.43 -12.87
C GLU A 235 -7.92 -17.49 -11.64
N LEU A 236 -7.62 -16.34 -11.02
CA LEU A 236 -6.85 -16.31 -9.77
C LEU A 236 -7.63 -16.96 -8.63
N GLU A 237 -8.94 -16.71 -8.52
CA GLU A 237 -9.80 -17.37 -7.55
C GLU A 237 -9.87 -18.88 -7.79
N LYS A 238 -10.00 -19.31 -9.05
CA LYS A 238 -10.03 -20.73 -9.41
C LYS A 238 -8.73 -21.42 -9.02
N LEU A 239 -7.58 -20.84 -9.39
CA LEU A 239 -6.26 -21.32 -9.01
C LEU A 239 -6.13 -21.51 -7.50
N ALA A 240 -6.49 -20.50 -6.72
CA ALA A 240 -6.37 -20.54 -5.28
C ALA A 240 -7.34 -21.56 -4.65
N LYS A 241 -8.59 -21.62 -5.15
CA LYS A 241 -9.58 -22.62 -4.69
C LYS A 241 -9.11 -24.05 -4.90
N GLU A 242 -8.53 -24.35 -6.06
CA GLU A 242 -7.98 -25.66 -6.38
C GLU A 242 -6.76 -26.01 -5.50
N THR A 243 -5.84 -25.07 -5.34
CA THR A 243 -4.64 -25.25 -4.51
C THR A 243 -5.01 -25.45 -3.03
N GLU A 244 -5.93 -24.65 -2.50
CA GLU A 244 -6.41 -24.73 -1.13
C GLU A 244 -7.16 -26.04 -0.87
N PHE A 245 -8.03 -26.46 -1.78
CA PHE A 245 -8.75 -27.72 -1.66
C PHE A 245 -7.79 -28.91 -1.60
N ALA A 246 -6.80 -28.95 -2.50
CA ALA A 246 -5.77 -29.99 -2.51
C ALA A 246 -4.93 -30.01 -1.21
N ALA A 247 -4.72 -28.84 -0.58
CA ALA A 247 -3.99 -28.71 0.68
C ALA A 247 -4.89 -28.88 1.93
N GLY A 248 -6.15 -29.29 1.77
CA GLY A 248 -7.07 -29.58 2.88
C GLY A 248 -7.63 -28.36 3.59
N TYR A 249 -7.71 -27.20 2.91
CA TYR A 249 -8.42 -26.04 3.45
C TYR A 249 -9.93 -26.19 3.28
N VAL A 250 -10.68 -25.69 4.24
CA VAL A 250 -12.15 -25.60 4.19
C VAL A 250 -12.58 -24.16 3.99
N ARG A 251 -13.53 -23.95 3.09
CA ARG A 251 -13.99 -22.61 2.74
C ARG A 251 -15.08 -22.12 3.68
N VAL A 252 -14.94 -20.86 4.06
CA VAL A 252 -15.93 -20.14 4.87
C VAL A 252 -16.36 -18.86 4.16
N ARG A 253 -17.44 -18.25 4.63
CA ARG A 253 -17.91 -16.92 4.17
C ARG A 253 -18.39 -16.13 5.35
N THR A 254 -18.01 -14.85 5.39
CA THR A 254 -18.35 -13.95 6.48
C THR A 254 -18.98 -12.65 5.95
N PRO A 255 -19.82 -11.97 6.76
CA PRO A 255 -20.43 -10.71 6.35
C PRO A 255 -19.39 -9.60 6.24
N HIS A 256 -19.74 -8.53 5.49
CA HIS A 256 -18.87 -7.37 5.28
C HIS A 256 -18.89 -6.38 6.44
N ILE A 257 -19.87 -6.48 7.32
CA ILE A 257 -20.07 -5.56 8.47
C ILE A 257 -20.17 -6.35 9.76
N ALA A 258 -19.72 -5.76 10.85
CA ALA A 258 -19.89 -6.31 12.19
C ALA A 258 -20.01 -5.19 13.24
N ARG A 259 -20.59 -5.53 14.39
CA ARG A 259 -20.69 -4.61 15.54
C ARG A 259 -19.31 -4.22 16.07
N ALA A 260 -19.21 -3.02 16.60
CA ALA A 260 -18.00 -2.49 17.25
C ALA A 260 -17.40 -3.46 18.28
N SER A 261 -18.24 -4.19 19.03
CA SER A 261 -17.81 -5.15 20.04
C SER A 261 -16.90 -6.26 19.50
N LEU A 262 -17.05 -6.66 18.23
CA LEU A 262 -16.16 -7.63 17.58
C LEU A 262 -14.74 -7.06 17.42
N TYR A 263 -14.63 -5.80 17.01
CA TYR A 263 -13.36 -5.13 16.76
C TYR A 263 -12.68 -4.66 18.05
N LEU A 264 -13.43 -4.32 19.08
CA LEU A 264 -12.90 -4.11 20.44
C LEU A 264 -12.29 -5.41 20.98
N LYS A 265 -13.01 -6.54 20.84
CA LYS A 265 -12.52 -7.83 21.31
C LYS A 265 -11.25 -8.29 20.59
N SER A 266 -11.14 -8.02 19.30
CA SER A 266 -9.97 -8.39 18.49
C SER A 266 -8.79 -7.44 18.62
N GLY A 267 -8.95 -6.29 19.29
CA GLY A 267 -7.92 -5.26 19.40
C GLY A 267 -7.74 -4.39 18.15
N HIS A 268 -8.59 -4.52 17.12
CA HIS A 268 -8.55 -3.60 15.98
C HIS A 268 -8.93 -2.18 16.41
N LEU A 269 -9.85 -2.04 17.35
CA LEU A 269 -10.12 -0.82 18.06
C LEU A 269 -9.42 -0.90 19.42
N PRO A 270 -8.53 0.06 19.79
CA PRO A 270 -8.15 1.28 19.05
C PRO A 270 -6.94 1.15 18.09
N TYR A 271 -6.18 0.03 18.07
CA TYR A 271 -4.87 -0.07 17.39
C TYR A 271 -4.89 0.11 15.87
N TYR A 272 -6.05 -0.08 15.23
CA TYR A 272 -6.20 -0.01 13.77
C TYR A 272 -7.30 0.97 13.33
N GLU A 273 -7.81 1.80 14.25
CA GLU A 273 -8.96 2.68 14.03
C GLU A 273 -8.74 3.66 12.88
N ASP A 274 -7.56 4.29 12.79
CA ASP A 274 -7.19 5.24 11.73
C ASP A 274 -7.30 4.67 10.31
N SER A 275 -7.23 3.35 10.18
CA SER A 275 -7.33 2.63 8.91
C SER A 275 -8.71 2.00 8.66
N MET A 276 -9.66 2.20 9.55
CA MET A 276 -11.04 1.72 9.39
C MET A 276 -11.93 2.82 8.84
N PHE A 277 -12.91 2.45 8.01
CA PHE A 277 -13.98 3.38 7.67
C PHE A 277 -14.76 3.76 8.94
N PRO A 278 -15.23 5.01 9.06
CA PRO A 278 -16.06 5.42 10.18
C PRO A 278 -17.26 4.48 10.39
N PRO A 279 -17.71 4.30 11.63
CA PRO A 279 -18.83 3.41 11.89
C PRO A 279 -20.13 3.90 11.25
N MET A 280 -20.93 2.95 10.83
CA MET A 280 -22.34 3.16 10.49
C MET A 280 -23.18 3.03 11.77
N GLU A 281 -23.98 4.03 12.06
CA GLU A 281 -24.93 3.97 13.18
C GLU A 281 -26.30 3.52 12.67
N VAL A 282 -26.86 2.47 13.28
CA VAL A 282 -28.20 1.97 12.97
C VAL A 282 -29.17 2.54 13.97
N PHE A 283 -30.17 3.26 13.46
CA PHE A 283 -31.27 3.78 14.27
C PHE A 283 -32.50 2.92 14.02
N GLU A 284 -33.11 2.36 15.05
CA GLU A 284 -34.44 1.78 14.95
C GLU A 284 -35.45 2.91 14.69
N GLY A 285 -36.17 2.84 13.58
CA GLY A 285 -37.15 3.85 13.17
C GLY A 285 -36.56 5.03 12.39
N ALA A 286 -35.67 4.76 11.41
CA ALA A 286 -35.01 5.77 10.59
C ALA A 286 -36.02 6.81 10.01
N PRO A 287 -35.82 8.12 10.31
CA PRO A 287 -36.64 9.19 9.73
C PRO A 287 -36.43 9.31 8.21
N SER A 288 -37.40 9.89 7.51
CA SER A 288 -37.21 10.25 6.11
C SER A 288 -35.99 11.17 5.92
N THR A 289 -35.37 11.16 4.73
CA THR A 289 -34.10 11.87 4.44
C THR A 289 -34.10 13.35 4.82
N ILE A 290 -35.24 14.04 4.68
CA ILE A 290 -35.41 15.46 5.08
C ILE A 290 -35.43 15.61 6.59
N GLN A 291 -36.11 14.71 7.31
CA GLN A 291 -36.15 14.72 8.76
C GLN A 291 -34.79 14.39 9.37
N SER A 292 -33.99 13.50 8.73
CA SER A 292 -32.63 13.17 9.17
C SER A 292 -31.65 14.34 9.03
N GLU A 293 -31.81 15.22 8.04
CA GLU A 293 -30.96 16.41 7.85
C GLU A 293 -31.31 17.51 8.86
N LEU A 294 -32.61 17.75 9.09
CA LEU A 294 -33.08 18.67 10.13
C LEU A 294 -32.69 18.20 11.52
N ASP A 295 -32.79 16.90 11.78
CA ASP A 295 -32.38 16.30 13.06
C ASP A 295 -30.87 16.31 13.25
N ARG A 296 -30.06 16.34 12.18
CA ARG A 296 -28.61 16.47 12.23
C ARG A 296 -28.17 17.88 12.58
N GLN A 297 -28.76 18.91 11.95
CA GLN A 297 -28.48 20.31 12.29
C GLN A 297 -28.92 20.66 13.71
N SER A 298 -30.07 20.11 14.15
CA SER A 298 -30.52 20.24 15.54
C SER A 298 -29.60 19.54 16.55
N ARG A 299 -29.00 18.41 16.15
CA ARG A 299 -28.05 17.64 16.97
C ARG A 299 -26.74 18.37 17.25
N ASP A 300 -26.16 19.01 16.24
CA ASP A 300 -24.93 19.77 16.39
C ASP A 300 -25.08 20.92 17.40
N VAL A 301 -26.28 21.54 17.43
CA VAL A 301 -26.62 22.57 18.42
C VAL A 301 -26.86 21.97 19.81
N GLU A 302 -27.56 20.83 19.89
CA GLU A 302 -27.82 20.13 21.18
C GLU A 302 -26.51 19.61 21.80
N ASP A 303 -25.61 19.04 20.99
CA ASP A 303 -24.33 18.54 21.45
C ASP A 303 -23.42 19.70 21.95
N ALA A 304 -23.43 20.84 21.27
CA ALA A 304 -22.73 22.04 21.70
C ALA A 304 -23.28 22.57 23.08
N ILE A 305 -24.60 22.59 23.25
CA ILE A 305 -25.25 22.96 24.53
C ILE A 305 -24.87 21.98 25.65
N ILE A 306 -24.84 20.68 25.36
CA ILE A 306 -24.49 19.65 26.33
C ILE A 306 -23.02 19.79 26.74
N ASP A 307 -22.11 19.95 25.80
CA ASP A 307 -20.68 20.07 26.08
C ASP A 307 -20.36 21.35 26.87
N GLU A 308 -21.11 22.43 26.65
CA GLU A 308 -20.89 23.72 27.34
C GLU A 308 -21.54 23.76 28.71
N HIS A 309 -22.80 23.29 28.88
CA HIS A 309 -23.59 23.53 30.08
C HIS A 309 -24.02 22.28 30.85
N PHE A 310 -23.86 21.07 30.29
CA PHE A 310 -24.30 19.82 30.92
C PHE A 310 -23.16 18.79 31.06
N LYS A 311 -21.91 19.20 30.87
CA LYS A 311 -20.73 18.32 30.95
C LYS A 311 -20.65 17.61 32.31
N ASP A 312 -20.89 18.33 33.42
CA ASP A 312 -20.89 17.79 34.77
C ASP A 312 -22.01 16.76 35.01
N ILE A 313 -23.16 16.93 34.33
CA ILE A 313 -24.26 15.98 34.37
C ILE A 313 -23.92 14.72 33.58
N LYS A 314 -23.28 14.87 32.43
CA LYS A 314 -22.79 13.77 31.61
C LYS A 314 -21.74 12.94 32.38
N GLU A 315 -20.75 13.57 33.00
CA GLU A 315 -19.75 12.92 33.83
C GLU A 315 -20.34 12.16 35.02
N LYS A 316 -21.35 12.74 35.71
CA LYS A 316 -22.07 12.07 36.79
C LYS A 316 -22.93 10.92 36.32
N LEU A 317 -23.50 11.02 35.12
CA LEU A 317 -24.26 9.95 34.49
C LEU A 317 -23.35 8.77 34.15
N ASP A 318 -22.18 9.05 33.56
CA ASP A 318 -21.17 8.03 33.16
C ASP A 318 -20.59 7.32 34.43
N SER A 319 -20.50 8.00 35.55
CA SER A 319 -20.05 7.43 36.83
C SER A 319 -21.16 6.76 37.65
N GLU A 320 -22.37 6.59 37.12
CA GLU A 320 -23.56 6.01 37.78
C GLU A 320 -24.03 6.77 39.04
N GLN A 321 -23.62 8.01 39.23
CA GLN A 321 -23.96 8.81 40.39
C GLN A 321 -25.33 9.51 40.27
N ILE A 322 -25.95 9.50 39.08
CA ILE A 322 -27.31 10.03 38.88
C ILE A 322 -28.26 8.88 38.59
N GLY A 323 -29.31 8.78 39.36
CA GLY A 323 -30.40 7.82 39.21
C GLY A 323 -31.42 8.22 38.13
N THR A 324 -32.63 7.64 38.20
CA THR A 324 -33.71 7.73 37.20
C THR A 324 -34.37 9.11 37.03
N ASP A 325 -33.98 10.13 37.78
CA ASP A 325 -34.64 11.45 37.75
C ASP A 325 -33.91 12.51 36.90
N LEU A 326 -33.33 12.07 35.79
CA LEU A 326 -32.58 12.92 34.84
C LEU A 326 -33.44 14.07 34.28
N THR A 327 -34.75 13.87 34.15
CA THR A 327 -35.68 14.89 33.64
C THR A 327 -35.72 16.11 34.54
N ASN A 328 -35.91 15.92 35.86
CA ASN A 328 -35.94 17.02 36.84
C ASN A 328 -34.59 17.75 36.93
N VAL A 329 -33.47 17.02 36.87
CA VAL A 329 -32.13 17.62 36.91
C VAL A 329 -31.87 18.50 35.67
N ILE A 330 -32.38 18.10 34.50
CA ILE A 330 -32.26 18.90 33.28
C ILE A 330 -33.20 20.10 33.33
N GLU A 331 -34.43 19.93 33.82
CA GLU A 331 -35.39 21.03 34.00
C GLU A 331 -34.84 22.10 34.94
N GLU A 332 -34.33 21.73 36.10
CA GLU A 332 -33.72 22.67 37.06
C GLU A 332 -32.52 23.41 36.43
N ARG A 333 -31.66 22.72 35.65
CA ARG A 333 -30.53 23.35 34.99
C ARG A 333 -30.98 24.32 33.90
N LEU A 334 -32.01 23.96 33.11
CA LEU A 334 -32.58 24.84 32.09
C LEU A 334 -33.25 26.09 32.73
N ASP A 335 -33.93 25.93 33.86
CA ASP A 335 -34.50 27.07 34.59
C ASP A 335 -33.41 28.03 35.09
N TYR A 336 -32.31 27.50 35.58
CA TYR A 336 -31.13 28.29 35.94
C TYR A 336 -30.52 29.02 34.74
N LEU A 337 -30.31 28.33 33.61
CA LEU A 337 -29.74 28.92 32.40
C LEU A 337 -30.65 29.97 31.78
N GLU A 338 -31.99 29.79 31.81
CA GLU A 338 -32.96 30.78 31.36
C GLU A 338 -32.95 32.04 32.20
N ALA A 339 -32.70 31.92 33.51
CA ALA A 339 -32.62 33.05 34.44
C ALA A 339 -31.28 33.82 34.36
N GLU A 340 -30.17 33.12 34.18
CA GLU A 340 -28.80 33.68 34.30
C GLU A 340 -28.15 34.02 32.96
N VAL A 341 -28.63 33.44 31.84
CA VAL A 341 -28.04 33.62 30.47
C VAL A 341 -29.12 34.10 29.49
N PRO A 342 -29.36 35.43 29.41
CA PRO A 342 -30.46 36.01 28.56
C PRO A 342 -30.38 35.64 27.06
N GLU A 343 -29.25 35.18 26.57
CA GLU A 343 -29.09 34.75 25.18
C GLU A 343 -29.81 33.43 24.88
N TYR A 344 -29.99 32.57 25.86
CA TYR A 344 -30.73 31.31 25.74
C TYR A 344 -32.23 31.50 25.52
N ALA A 345 -32.84 32.49 26.15
CA ALA A 345 -34.23 32.86 25.92
C ALA A 345 -34.50 33.36 24.49
N LYS A 346 -33.44 33.81 23.75
CA LYS A 346 -33.55 34.28 22.39
C LYS A 346 -33.28 33.20 21.33
N LEU A 347 -32.52 32.17 21.71
CA LEU A 347 -32.15 31.08 20.78
C LEU A 347 -33.31 30.13 20.46
N PHE A 348 -34.30 29.98 21.34
CA PHE A 348 -35.38 29.03 21.18
C PHE A 348 -36.77 29.60 21.48
N PRO A 349 -37.22 30.70 20.80
CA PRO A 349 -38.49 31.36 21.10
C PRO A 349 -39.77 30.51 20.86
N GLU A 350 -39.66 29.41 20.12
CA GLU A 350 -40.78 28.54 19.76
C GLU A 350 -40.73 27.12 20.33
N MET A 351 -39.65 26.73 21.00
CA MET A 351 -39.54 25.41 21.63
C MET A 351 -40.22 25.38 22.99
N ARG A 352 -41.33 24.65 23.10
CA ARG A 352 -41.89 24.34 24.40
C ARG A 352 -40.85 23.61 25.24
N LYS A 353 -40.58 24.12 26.48
CA LYS A 353 -39.60 23.62 27.43
C LYS A 353 -39.57 22.08 27.51
N GLY A 354 -40.73 21.41 27.56
CA GLY A 354 -40.82 19.96 27.58
C GLY A 354 -40.27 19.21 26.34
N ARG A 355 -40.25 19.85 25.16
CA ARG A 355 -39.61 19.25 23.98
C ARG A 355 -38.07 19.34 24.06
N LEU A 356 -37.54 20.45 24.56
CA LEU A 356 -36.12 20.63 24.79
C LEU A 356 -35.60 19.68 25.85
N VAL A 357 -36.29 19.56 26.99
CA VAL A 357 -35.98 18.60 28.05
C VAL A 357 -35.94 17.16 27.49
N THR A 358 -36.98 16.75 26.75
CA THR A 358 -37.02 15.41 26.17
C THR A 358 -35.84 15.15 25.20
N ARG A 359 -35.45 16.14 24.39
CA ARG A 359 -34.32 16.04 23.47
C ARG A 359 -32.99 16.01 24.20
N LEU A 360 -32.78 16.84 25.22
CA LEU A 360 -31.55 16.83 26.04
C LEU A 360 -31.42 15.53 26.81
N VAL A 361 -32.52 15.00 27.39
CA VAL A 361 -32.53 13.66 28.01
C VAL A 361 -32.14 12.59 26.98
N GLN A 362 -32.74 12.63 25.77
CA GLN A 362 -32.41 11.70 24.72
C GLN A 362 -30.96 11.85 24.24
N SER A 363 -30.43 13.07 24.20
CA SER A 363 -29.03 13.32 23.81
C SER A 363 -28.06 12.84 24.86
N LEU A 364 -28.30 13.13 26.16
CA LEU A 364 -27.48 12.64 27.27
C LEU A 364 -27.55 11.12 27.44
N LEU A 365 -28.72 10.51 27.19
CA LEU A 365 -28.88 9.06 27.18
C LEU A 365 -28.41 8.40 25.89
N ARG A 366 -28.17 9.18 24.83
CA ARG A 366 -27.78 8.69 23.50
C ARG A 366 -26.51 7.84 23.55
N ASP A 367 -25.55 8.19 24.38
CA ASP A 367 -24.32 7.40 24.57
C ASP A 367 -24.56 6.15 25.44
N ARG A 368 -25.61 6.16 26.32
CA ARG A 368 -26.06 4.99 27.09
C ARG A 368 -27.03 4.08 26.34
N ILE A 369 -27.91 4.62 25.48
CA ILE A 369 -28.69 3.81 24.55
C ILE A 369 -27.68 3.28 23.55
N ARG A 370 -27.27 2.03 23.72
CA ARG A 370 -26.33 1.32 22.85
C ARG A 370 -26.63 1.64 21.40
N ARG A 371 -25.92 2.62 20.81
CA ARG A 371 -25.88 2.78 19.38
C ARG A 371 -25.20 1.53 18.86
N ASP A 372 -25.92 0.71 18.14
CA ASP A 372 -25.34 -0.41 17.43
C ASP A 372 -24.47 0.16 16.30
N ARG A 373 -23.19 0.40 16.65
CA ARG A 373 -22.18 0.83 15.68
C ARG A 373 -21.69 -0.37 14.91
N TYR A 374 -21.84 -0.32 13.60
CA TYR A 374 -21.33 -1.31 12.69
C TYR A 374 -20.16 -0.73 11.91
N TYR A 375 -19.13 -1.51 11.75
CA TYR A 375 -17.97 -1.17 10.94
C TYR A 375 -17.89 -2.07 9.71
N LEU A 376 -17.42 -1.54 8.59
CA LEU A 376 -16.93 -2.34 7.48
C LEU A 376 -15.69 -3.12 7.93
N LYS A 377 -15.60 -4.40 7.61
CA LYS A 377 -14.47 -5.23 8.05
C LYS A 377 -13.19 -4.80 7.36
N ALA A 378 -12.16 -4.47 8.14
CA ALA A 378 -10.83 -4.15 7.66
C ALA A 378 -9.97 -5.42 7.47
N MET A 379 -10.33 -6.52 8.16
CA MET A 379 -9.67 -7.83 8.13
C MET A 379 -10.68 -8.96 8.36
N ASN A 380 -10.34 -10.17 7.90
CA ASN A 380 -11.20 -11.35 8.04
C ASN A 380 -11.04 -12.09 9.38
N CYS A 381 -9.89 -11.91 10.07
CA CYS A 381 -9.53 -12.66 11.27
C CYS A 381 -10.59 -12.64 12.38
N PRO A 382 -11.22 -11.51 12.76
CA PRO A 382 -12.19 -11.52 13.85
C PRO A 382 -13.39 -12.44 13.59
N HIS A 383 -13.82 -12.49 12.32
CA HIS A 383 -14.91 -13.34 11.91
C HIS A 383 -14.52 -14.82 11.92
N HIS A 384 -13.32 -15.17 11.43
CA HIS A 384 -12.83 -16.56 11.43
C HIS A 384 -12.64 -17.09 12.86
N HIS A 385 -12.20 -16.25 13.81
CA HIS A 385 -12.13 -16.62 15.22
C HIS A 385 -13.52 -16.95 15.80
N LYS A 386 -14.55 -16.20 15.40
CA LYS A 386 -15.94 -16.53 15.77
C LYS A 386 -16.41 -17.84 15.16
N LEU A 387 -16.04 -18.14 13.91
CA LEU A 387 -16.37 -19.42 13.28
C LEU A 387 -15.65 -20.59 13.97
N PHE A 388 -14.39 -20.41 14.37
CA PHE A 388 -13.68 -21.43 15.15
C PHE A 388 -14.41 -21.71 16.48
N ALA A 389 -14.76 -20.67 17.22
CA ALA A 389 -15.43 -20.76 18.52
C ALA A 389 -16.88 -21.27 18.43
N ALA A 390 -17.51 -21.25 17.26
CA ALA A 390 -18.91 -21.67 17.08
C ALA A 390 -19.12 -23.18 17.27
N VAL A 391 -18.04 -23.98 17.18
CA VAL A 391 -18.11 -25.47 17.30
C VAL A 391 -17.04 -25.92 18.30
N PRO A 392 -17.38 -26.76 19.30
CA PRO A 392 -16.39 -27.36 20.19
C PRO A 392 -15.31 -28.11 19.42
N ARG A 393 -14.04 -27.91 19.76
CA ARG A 393 -12.88 -28.48 19.05
C ARG A 393 -12.04 -29.37 19.95
N SER A 394 -11.40 -30.34 19.34
CA SER A 394 -10.40 -31.21 19.96
C SER A 394 -9.10 -31.19 19.14
N TYR A 395 -8.01 -31.74 19.71
CA TYR A 395 -6.74 -31.87 18.98
C TYR A 395 -6.86 -32.70 17.68
N ARG A 396 -7.92 -33.53 17.55
CA ARG A 396 -8.17 -34.31 16.33
C ARG A 396 -8.72 -33.49 15.18
N ASP A 397 -9.30 -32.31 15.49
CA ASP A 397 -9.83 -31.37 14.50
C ASP A 397 -8.75 -30.41 13.98
N LEU A 398 -7.54 -30.48 14.56
CA LEU A 398 -6.42 -29.63 14.22
C LEU A 398 -5.36 -30.41 13.40
N PRO A 399 -4.69 -29.77 12.41
CA PRO A 399 -4.82 -28.37 12.04
C PRO A 399 -6.13 -28.07 11.30
N LEU A 400 -6.81 -27.00 11.65
CA LEU A 400 -8.03 -26.52 10.99
C LEU A 400 -7.70 -25.28 10.17
N ARG A 401 -7.93 -25.32 8.85
CA ARG A 401 -7.53 -24.29 7.90
C ARG A 401 -8.78 -23.66 7.27
N PHE A 402 -9.22 -22.49 7.77
CA PHE A 402 -10.32 -21.71 7.19
C PHE A 402 -9.79 -20.80 6.11
N ALA A 403 -10.35 -20.88 4.89
CA ALA A 403 -10.00 -20.02 3.76
C ALA A 403 -11.21 -19.21 3.27
N GLU A 404 -11.00 -17.94 2.97
CA GLU A 404 -12.01 -17.05 2.42
C GLU A 404 -11.40 -16.10 1.36
N TYR A 405 -12.14 -15.90 0.25
CA TYR A 405 -11.99 -14.68 -0.52
C TYR A 405 -12.84 -13.60 0.15
N GLY A 406 -12.23 -12.91 1.10
CA GLY A 406 -12.91 -11.92 1.93
C GLY A 406 -12.70 -10.51 1.41
N THR A 407 -13.80 -9.80 1.10
CA THR A 407 -13.71 -8.37 0.80
C THR A 407 -13.47 -7.61 2.09
N CYS A 408 -12.39 -6.83 2.13
CA CYS A 408 -12.03 -5.96 3.24
C CYS A 408 -12.02 -4.49 2.79
N TYR A 409 -12.20 -3.59 3.74
CA TYR A 409 -12.31 -2.16 3.49
C TYR A 409 -11.34 -1.41 4.39
N ARG A 410 -10.46 -0.59 3.81
CA ARG A 410 -9.46 0.19 4.54
C ARG A 410 -9.54 1.65 4.13
N TYR A 411 -9.65 2.54 5.10
CA TYR A 411 -9.68 3.97 4.86
C TYR A 411 -8.26 4.49 4.61
N GLU A 412 -7.72 4.15 3.43
CA GLU A 412 -6.41 4.67 3.00
C GLU A 412 -6.52 6.16 2.70
N LYS A 413 -5.52 6.96 3.12
CA LYS A 413 -5.48 8.41 2.86
C LYS A 413 -5.39 8.68 1.36
N SER A 414 -6.06 9.73 0.91
CA SER A 414 -6.14 10.05 -0.54
C SER A 414 -4.77 10.20 -1.21
N GLY A 415 -3.78 10.78 -0.52
CA GLY A 415 -2.41 10.91 -1.04
C GLY A 415 -1.61 9.60 -1.14
N GLU A 416 -2.12 8.51 -0.57
CA GLU A 416 -1.48 7.19 -0.60
C GLU A 416 -2.07 6.27 -1.65
N LEU A 417 -3.23 6.61 -2.21
CA LEU A 417 -3.90 5.80 -3.24
C LEU A 417 -3.06 5.71 -4.51
N PHE A 418 -2.90 4.50 -5.04
CA PHE A 418 -2.05 4.27 -6.21
C PHE A 418 -2.58 3.15 -7.11
N GLY A 419 -3.50 3.47 -8.01
CA GLY A 419 -4.11 2.51 -8.92
C GLY A 419 -4.63 1.28 -8.17
N LEU A 420 -4.32 0.08 -8.65
CA LEU A 420 -4.65 -1.18 -7.97
C LEU A 420 -3.70 -1.53 -6.81
N MET A 421 -2.56 -0.85 -6.67
CA MET A 421 -1.55 -1.18 -5.65
C MET A 421 -1.96 -0.76 -4.24
N ARG A 422 -2.76 0.31 -4.11
CA ARG A 422 -3.29 0.77 -2.83
C ARG A 422 -4.72 1.29 -3.02
N VAL A 423 -5.67 0.52 -2.54
CA VAL A 423 -7.11 0.69 -2.74
C VAL A 423 -7.85 0.70 -1.41
N ARG A 424 -9.09 1.17 -1.39
CA ARG A 424 -9.96 1.20 -0.20
C ARG A 424 -10.88 -0.01 -0.08
N SER A 425 -11.24 -0.65 -1.19
CA SER A 425 -11.94 -1.94 -1.23
C SER A 425 -11.01 -2.97 -1.86
N LEU A 426 -10.80 -4.08 -1.18
CA LEU A 426 -9.83 -5.10 -1.58
C LEU A 426 -10.34 -6.50 -1.27
N GLN A 427 -10.05 -7.44 -2.16
CA GLN A 427 -10.35 -8.85 -1.97
C GLN A 427 -9.08 -9.60 -1.56
N MET A 428 -9.12 -10.22 -0.40
CA MET A 428 -7.99 -10.98 0.12
C MET A 428 -8.17 -12.48 -0.07
N ASN A 429 -7.15 -13.13 -0.62
CA ASN A 429 -7.00 -14.58 -0.55
C ASN A 429 -6.50 -14.98 0.84
N ASP A 430 -7.37 -14.88 1.82
CA ASP A 430 -7.04 -14.97 3.22
C ASP A 430 -7.37 -16.34 3.81
N ALA A 431 -6.54 -16.82 4.73
CA ALA A 431 -6.86 -17.98 5.54
C ALA A 431 -6.27 -17.88 6.93
N HIS A 432 -6.96 -18.56 7.87
CA HIS A 432 -6.56 -18.69 9.27
C HIS A 432 -6.42 -20.17 9.61
N LEU A 433 -5.21 -20.54 10.00
CA LEU A 433 -4.84 -21.92 10.33
C LEU A 433 -4.70 -22.03 11.84
N TYR A 434 -5.54 -22.85 12.44
CA TYR A 434 -5.53 -23.12 13.88
C TYR A 434 -4.86 -24.46 14.13
N MET A 435 -3.87 -24.51 15.02
CA MET A 435 -3.04 -25.68 15.23
C MET A 435 -2.55 -25.81 16.67
N THR A 436 -2.04 -26.99 16.98
CA THR A 436 -1.29 -27.24 18.21
C THR A 436 0.17 -26.78 18.04
N PRO A 437 0.93 -26.54 19.13
CA PRO A 437 2.33 -26.13 19.01
C PRO A 437 3.23 -27.12 18.24
N ASP A 438 2.97 -28.42 18.36
CA ASP A 438 3.71 -29.46 17.65
C ASP A 438 3.43 -29.51 16.14
N GLN A 439 2.35 -28.90 15.67
CA GLN A 439 2.00 -28.80 14.24
C GLN A 439 2.57 -27.53 13.58
N PHE A 440 3.06 -26.56 14.35
CA PHE A 440 3.43 -25.23 13.86
C PHE A 440 4.46 -25.26 12.73
N GLU A 441 5.59 -25.96 12.93
CA GLU A 441 6.66 -26.03 11.93
C GLU A 441 6.16 -26.58 10.59
N THR A 442 5.37 -27.66 10.64
CA THR A 442 4.80 -28.29 9.44
C THR A 442 3.86 -27.33 8.69
N GLU A 443 2.93 -26.70 9.41
CA GLU A 443 1.95 -25.77 8.80
C GLU A 443 2.60 -24.51 8.25
N PHE A 444 3.57 -23.97 8.99
CA PHE A 444 4.29 -22.77 8.57
C PHE A 444 5.12 -23.00 7.28
N ASN A 445 5.81 -24.14 7.20
CA ASN A 445 6.55 -24.55 6.00
C ASN A 445 5.63 -24.83 4.82
N ALA A 446 4.48 -25.48 5.04
CA ALA A 446 3.50 -25.71 3.99
C ALA A 446 2.96 -24.42 3.37
N VAL A 447 2.77 -23.37 4.18
CA VAL A 447 2.41 -22.03 3.68
C VAL A 447 3.52 -21.44 2.83
N ASN A 448 4.77 -21.50 3.28
CA ASN A 448 5.92 -21.00 2.52
C ASN A 448 6.10 -21.73 1.19
N GLU A 449 5.93 -23.06 1.18
CA GLU A 449 5.99 -23.89 -0.03
C GLU A 449 4.89 -23.50 -1.03
N MET A 450 3.68 -23.24 -0.53
CA MET A 450 2.57 -22.74 -1.36
C MET A 450 2.96 -21.43 -2.07
N TYR A 451 3.64 -20.50 -1.41
CA TYR A 451 4.12 -19.27 -2.00
C TYR A 451 5.16 -19.51 -3.10
N LEU A 452 6.13 -20.36 -2.84
CA LEU A 452 7.16 -20.71 -3.81
C LEU A 452 6.56 -21.36 -5.06
N ASN A 453 5.54 -22.21 -4.91
CA ASN A 453 4.82 -22.83 -6.01
C ASN A 453 4.08 -21.77 -6.87
N TYR A 454 3.44 -20.79 -6.24
CA TYR A 454 2.83 -19.67 -6.97
C TYR A 454 3.88 -18.83 -7.71
N PHE A 455 5.01 -18.52 -7.07
CA PHE A 455 6.07 -17.73 -7.73
C PHE A 455 6.62 -18.44 -8.96
N LYS A 456 6.83 -19.75 -8.87
CA LYS A 456 7.23 -20.56 -10.03
C LYS A 456 6.17 -20.52 -11.13
N LEU A 457 4.87 -20.66 -10.77
CA LEU A 457 3.78 -20.63 -11.75
C LEU A 457 3.69 -19.28 -12.49
N PHE A 458 3.88 -18.16 -11.78
CA PHE A 458 3.82 -16.81 -12.34
C PHE A 458 5.16 -16.33 -12.93
N GLY A 459 6.23 -17.14 -12.88
CA GLY A 459 7.56 -16.74 -13.35
C GLY A 459 8.19 -15.62 -12.52
N ILE A 460 7.90 -15.57 -11.22
CA ILE A 460 8.47 -14.60 -10.29
C ILE A 460 9.78 -15.17 -9.75
N GLU A 461 10.90 -14.83 -10.40
CA GLU A 461 12.21 -15.38 -10.07
C GLU A 461 12.90 -14.65 -8.91
N LYS A 462 12.67 -13.34 -8.80
CA LYS A 462 13.31 -12.50 -7.78
C LYS A 462 12.34 -12.19 -6.65
N TYR A 463 12.60 -12.75 -5.49
CA TYR A 463 11.85 -12.49 -4.25
C TYR A 463 12.78 -12.52 -3.03
N LEU A 464 12.31 -11.93 -1.93
CA LEU A 464 12.98 -11.94 -0.63
C LEU A 464 11.92 -12.08 0.47
N MET A 465 12.14 -13.00 1.40
CA MET A 465 11.31 -13.09 2.59
C MET A 465 11.84 -12.13 3.66
N ARG A 466 10.98 -11.24 4.12
CA ARG A 466 11.29 -10.27 5.18
C ARG A 466 10.63 -10.73 6.46
N PHE A 467 11.41 -11.20 7.40
CA PHE A 467 10.94 -11.57 8.73
C PHE A 467 10.90 -10.33 9.63
N SER A 468 9.70 -9.89 9.98
CA SER A 468 9.45 -8.69 10.78
C SER A 468 9.21 -9.05 12.23
N THR A 469 10.02 -8.47 13.12
CA THR A 469 9.96 -8.64 14.57
C THR A 469 9.42 -7.39 15.27
N HIS A 470 9.05 -7.51 16.54
CA HIS A 470 8.59 -6.37 17.33
C HIS A 470 9.77 -5.48 17.80
N ASP A 471 9.42 -4.33 18.36
CA ASP A 471 10.31 -3.45 19.10
C ASP A 471 9.91 -3.48 20.58
N PRO A 472 10.74 -4.02 21.49
CA PRO A 472 10.41 -4.13 22.90
C PRO A 472 10.06 -2.81 23.58
N SER A 473 10.56 -1.68 23.07
CA SER A 473 10.27 -0.35 23.60
C SER A 473 8.82 0.14 23.30
N LYS A 474 8.10 -0.56 22.39
CA LYS A 474 6.77 -0.20 21.93
C LYS A 474 5.66 -1.17 22.36
N LEU A 475 5.96 -2.05 23.32
CA LEU A 475 4.95 -2.90 23.95
C LEU A 475 3.89 -2.05 24.66
N GLY A 476 2.63 -2.45 24.56
CA GLY A 476 1.49 -1.68 25.09
C GLY A 476 1.10 -0.44 24.29
N GLN A 477 1.85 -0.09 23.22
CA GLN A 477 1.58 1.04 22.32
C GLN A 477 1.26 0.56 20.90
N LYS A 478 2.29 0.10 20.18
CA LYS A 478 2.16 -0.45 18.83
C LYS A 478 1.92 -1.96 18.84
N PHE A 479 2.44 -2.65 19.84
CA PHE A 479 2.44 -4.10 19.97
C PHE A 479 1.75 -4.52 21.26
N VAL A 480 1.08 -5.68 21.25
CA VAL A 480 0.46 -6.26 22.45
C VAL A 480 1.52 -6.46 23.53
N ASP A 481 1.18 -6.09 24.78
CA ASP A 481 2.09 -6.17 25.93
C ASP A 481 2.19 -7.60 26.49
N GLU A 482 2.93 -8.45 25.77
CA GLU A 482 3.15 -9.87 26.09
C GLU A 482 4.61 -10.30 25.76
N PRO A 483 5.62 -9.76 26.45
CA PRO A 483 7.02 -9.87 26.07
C PRO A 483 7.53 -11.32 25.91
N GLU A 484 7.09 -12.24 26.76
CA GLU A 484 7.52 -13.65 26.69
C GLU A 484 6.95 -14.36 25.47
N LEU A 485 5.69 -14.06 25.08
CA LEU A 485 5.08 -14.64 23.88
C LEU A 485 5.72 -14.12 22.60
N TRP A 486 6.09 -12.85 22.58
CA TRP A 486 6.86 -12.28 21.47
C TRP A 486 8.17 -13.03 21.29
N LYS A 487 8.97 -13.15 22.35
CA LYS A 487 10.25 -13.86 22.32
C LYS A 487 10.09 -15.30 21.86
N GLN A 488 9.12 -16.02 22.41
CA GLN A 488 8.84 -17.42 22.07
C GLN A 488 8.44 -17.58 20.60
N THR A 489 7.51 -16.75 20.10
CA THR A 489 6.99 -16.89 18.74
C THR A 489 7.99 -16.43 17.68
N GLU A 490 8.79 -15.40 17.96
CA GLU A 490 9.89 -14.98 17.08
C GLU A 490 10.99 -16.05 17.02
N GLU A 491 11.34 -16.68 18.14
CA GLU A 491 12.32 -17.76 18.15
C GLU A 491 11.81 -19.00 17.40
N MET A 492 10.56 -19.38 17.59
CA MET A 492 9.92 -20.47 16.82
C MET A 492 9.98 -20.18 15.31
N THR A 493 9.57 -18.98 14.89
CA THR A 493 9.57 -18.59 13.48
C THR A 493 10.99 -18.57 12.91
N ARG A 494 11.96 -18.01 13.65
CA ARG A 494 13.36 -17.96 13.24
C ARG A 494 13.96 -19.35 13.07
N ASN A 495 13.63 -20.29 13.96
CA ASN A 495 14.10 -21.67 13.88
C ASN A 495 13.55 -22.39 12.65
N VAL A 496 12.26 -22.21 12.35
CA VAL A 496 11.64 -22.78 11.13
C VAL A 496 12.29 -22.20 9.87
N LEU A 497 12.55 -20.89 9.80
CA LEU A 497 13.21 -20.27 8.66
C LEU A 497 14.64 -20.76 8.46
N LYS A 498 15.41 -20.94 9.54
CA LYS A 498 16.76 -21.50 9.47
C LYS A 498 16.74 -22.96 8.97
N ASN A 499 15.82 -23.75 9.46
CA ASN A 499 15.69 -25.19 9.10
C ASN A 499 15.24 -25.38 7.65
N SER A 500 14.38 -24.49 7.13
CA SER A 500 13.86 -24.56 5.77
C SER A 500 14.84 -24.16 4.67
N GLY A 501 15.97 -23.52 5.04
CA GLY A 501 16.95 -23.00 4.07
C GLY A 501 16.45 -21.83 3.21
N ILE A 502 15.34 -21.21 3.56
CA ILE A 502 14.77 -20.06 2.85
C ILE A 502 15.65 -18.83 3.11
N ASN A 503 15.98 -18.11 2.05
CA ASN A 503 16.69 -16.83 2.17
C ASN A 503 15.76 -15.75 2.73
N TYR A 504 16.12 -15.16 3.88
CA TYR A 504 15.35 -14.11 4.52
C TYR A 504 16.24 -13.03 5.13
N VAL A 505 15.66 -11.86 5.35
CA VAL A 505 16.23 -10.76 6.14
C VAL A 505 15.34 -10.50 7.33
N GLU A 506 15.93 -10.19 8.48
CA GLU A 506 15.20 -9.82 9.69
C GLU A 506 15.13 -8.31 9.83
N VAL A 507 13.91 -7.78 10.06
CA VAL A 507 13.66 -6.34 10.17
C VAL A 507 12.88 -6.06 11.46
N PRO A 508 13.44 -5.27 12.40
CA PRO A 508 12.78 -4.94 13.64
C PRO A 508 11.68 -3.89 13.45
N ASN A 509 10.72 -3.87 14.39
CA ASN A 509 9.64 -2.88 14.47
C ASN A 509 8.63 -2.87 13.31
N GLU A 510 8.58 -3.94 12.49
CA GLU A 510 7.63 -4.07 11.37
C GLU A 510 6.64 -5.23 11.55
N ALA A 511 6.64 -5.92 12.69
CA ALA A 511 5.68 -6.98 13.00
C ALA A 511 4.22 -6.46 13.01
N ALA A 512 3.25 -7.38 12.90
CA ALA A 512 1.86 -7.07 13.20
C ALA A 512 1.69 -6.79 14.71
N PHE A 513 0.63 -6.08 15.12
CA PHE A 513 0.42 -5.77 16.54
C PHE A 513 0.21 -7.02 17.42
N TYR A 514 -0.17 -8.14 16.81
CA TYR A 514 -0.54 -9.42 17.43
C TYR A 514 0.50 -10.52 17.27
N GLY A 515 1.59 -10.32 16.55
CA GLY A 515 2.64 -11.32 16.38
C GLY A 515 3.62 -11.05 15.23
N PRO A 516 4.70 -11.84 15.15
CA PRO A 516 5.70 -11.72 14.10
C PRO A 516 5.13 -12.15 12.74
N LYS A 517 5.73 -11.62 11.66
CA LYS A 517 5.27 -11.91 10.30
C LYS A 517 6.40 -12.08 9.31
N ILE A 518 6.13 -12.83 8.27
CA ILE A 518 6.94 -12.84 7.05
C ILE A 518 6.15 -12.15 5.95
N ASP A 519 6.73 -11.08 5.40
CA ASP A 519 6.26 -10.48 4.17
C ASP A 519 7.17 -10.91 3.01
N VAL A 520 6.56 -11.35 1.92
CA VAL A 520 7.31 -11.72 0.74
C VAL A 520 7.37 -10.54 -0.21
N GLN A 521 8.59 -10.03 -0.38
CA GLN A 521 8.90 -8.97 -1.32
C GLN A 521 9.25 -9.60 -2.66
N ALA A 522 8.61 -9.14 -3.75
CA ALA A 522 8.96 -9.49 -5.10
C ALA A 522 9.24 -8.23 -5.91
N TRP A 523 10.05 -8.39 -6.96
CA TRP A 523 10.36 -7.30 -7.88
C TRP A 523 9.77 -7.59 -9.24
N SER A 524 9.08 -6.61 -9.78
CA SER A 524 8.69 -6.67 -11.20
C SER A 524 9.94 -6.67 -12.08
N VAL A 525 9.78 -7.03 -13.36
CA VAL A 525 10.85 -7.03 -14.35
C VAL A 525 11.58 -5.69 -14.43
N ILE A 526 10.92 -4.60 -14.06
CA ILE A 526 11.47 -3.24 -14.04
C ILE A 526 12.10 -2.87 -12.70
N GLY A 527 12.30 -3.82 -11.77
CA GLY A 527 12.94 -3.61 -10.47
C GLY A 527 12.10 -2.92 -9.40
N ARG A 528 10.77 -2.75 -9.61
CA ARG A 528 9.88 -2.22 -8.57
C ARG A 528 9.56 -3.30 -7.53
N GLU A 529 9.73 -2.97 -6.26
CA GLU A 529 9.47 -3.87 -5.12
C GLU A 529 7.98 -3.84 -4.71
N PHE A 530 7.43 -5.01 -4.40
CA PHE A 530 6.06 -5.19 -3.92
C PHE A 530 5.99 -6.25 -2.83
N SER A 531 5.23 -5.98 -1.77
CA SER A 531 4.81 -7.03 -0.83
C SER A 531 3.61 -7.76 -1.41
N ILE A 532 3.81 -8.98 -1.91
CA ILE A 532 2.80 -9.76 -2.64
C ILE A 532 2.16 -10.87 -1.81
N ALA A 533 2.80 -11.32 -0.75
CA ALA A 533 2.29 -12.37 0.13
C ALA A 533 2.70 -12.13 1.58
N THR A 534 1.95 -12.67 2.52
CA THR A 534 2.24 -12.56 3.95
C THR A 534 1.91 -13.86 4.69
N ASN A 535 2.75 -14.21 5.67
CA ASN A 535 2.58 -15.33 6.60
C ASN A 535 2.83 -14.78 8.01
N GLN A 536 1.80 -14.75 8.86
CA GLN A 536 1.83 -14.06 10.16
C GLN A 536 1.45 -15.02 11.27
N VAL A 537 2.22 -15.03 12.34
CA VAL A 537 1.92 -15.80 13.55
C VAL A 537 1.13 -14.94 14.52
N ASP A 538 0.02 -15.45 15.00
CA ASP A 538 -0.86 -14.76 15.94
C ASP A 538 -0.98 -15.57 17.23
N PHE A 539 -0.51 -14.99 18.31
CA PHE A 539 -0.65 -15.54 19.66
C PHE A 539 -1.63 -14.76 20.51
N ALA A 540 -2.04 -13.56 20.07
CA ALA A 540 -2.85 -12.63 20.87
C ALA A 540 -4.34 -12.82 20.64
N GLN A 541 -4.82 -12.80 19.40
CA GLN A 541 -6.25 -12.87 19.12
C GLN A 541 -6.91 -14.20 19.56
N PRO A 542 -6.28 -15.38 19.40
CA PRO A 542 -6.84 -16.61 19.97
C PRO A 542 -7.14 -16.52 21.47
N ARG A 543 -6.31 -15.78 22.23
CA ARG A 543 -6.55 -15.51 23.66
C ARG A 543 -7.68 -14.52 23.89
N ASN A 544 -7.68 -13.41 23.13
CA ASN A 544 -8.72 -12.37 23.22
C ASN A 544 -10.12 -12.93 22.92
N PHE A 545 -10.20 -13.88 21.99
CA PHE A 545 -11.44 -14.57 21.63
C PHE A 545 -11.75 -15.78 22.51
N ASP A 546 -10.86 -16.13 23.45
CA ASP A 546 -10.96 -17.32 24.29
C ASP A 546 -11.19 -18.61 23.47
N LEU A 547 -10.38 -18.74 22.38
CA LEU A 547 -10.45 -19.92 21.53
C LEU A 547 -9.87 -21.14 22.27
N ARG A 548 -10.61 -22.24 22.30
CA ARG A 548 -10.19 -23.42 23.04
C ARG A 548 -10.35 -24.70 22.23
N TYR A 549 -9.46 -25.64 22.46
CA TYR A 549 -9.59 -27.02 22.00
C TYR A 549 -9.23 -27.98 23.14
N LYS A 550 -9.84 -29.15 23.16
CA LYS A 550 -9.45 -30.24 24.07
C LYS A 550 -8.22 -30.96 23.53
N ASP A 551 -7.14 -30.95 24.32
CA ASP A 551 -5.92 -31.66 23.97
C ASP A 551 -5.94 -33.14 24.38
N LYS A 552 -4.89 -33.89 24.05
CA LYS A 552 -4.71 -35.32 24.33
C LYS A 552 -4.82 -35.68 25.82
N ASP A 553 -4.43 -34.75 26.68
CA ASP A 553 -4.54 -34.84 28.15
C ASP A 553 -5.92 -34.44 28.70
N ASN A 554 -6.90 -34.23 27.80
CA ASN A 554 -8.26 -33.82 28.10
C ASN A 554 -8.39 -32.43 28.74
N LYS A 555 -7.31 -31.61 28.69
CA LYS A 555 -7.31 -30.20 29.12
C LYS A 555 -7.65 -29.28 27.96
N GLU A 556 -8.25 -28.16 28.31
CA GLU A 556 -8.46 -27.08 27.36
C GLU A 556 -7.17 -26.29 27.12
N LYS A 557 -6.83 -26.09 25.86
CA LYS A 557 -5.68 -25.29 25.43
C LYS A 557 -6.07 -24.29 24.36
N ILE A 558 -5.30 -23.22 24.25
CA ILE A 558 -5.47 -22.18 23.23
C ILE A 558 -4.66 -22.58 22.00
N PRO A 559 -5.24 -22.57 20.79
CA PRO A 559 -4.50 -22.87 19.56
C PRO A 559 -3.56 -21.71 19.18
N ILE A 560 -2.48 -22.04 18.47
CA ILE A 560 -1.71 -21.06 17.69
C ILE A 560 -2.47 -20.79 16.40
N CYS A 561 -2.48 -19.55 15.94
CA CYS A 561 -3.08 -19.17 14.67
C CYS A 561 -2.02 -18.65 13.69
N ILE A 562 -2.09 -19.10 12.44
CA ILE A 562 -1.34 -18.51 11.32
C ILE A 562 -2.34 -17.80 10.42
N HIS A 563 -2.05 -16.54 10.08
CA HIS A 563 -2.74 -15.76 9.06
C HIS A 563 -1.90 -15.81 7.79
N ARG A 564 -2.49 -16.21 6.67
CA ARG A 564 -1.76 -16.25 5.41
C ARG A 564 -2.58 -15.70 4.24
N ALA A 565 -1.90 -15.00 3.33
CA ALA A 565 -2.46 -14.49 2.09
C ALA A 565 -1.43 -14.65 0.96
N PRO A 566 -1.41 -15.79 0.24
CA PRO A 566 -0.39 -16.13 -0.75
C PRO A 566 -0.43 -15.26 -2.00
N LEU A 567 -1.61 -14.79 -2.39
CA LEU A 567 -1.80 -13.83 -3.47
C LEU A 567 -2.08 -12.41 -2.94
N GLY A 568 -1.97 -12.21 -1.62
CA GLY A 568 -2.26 -10.95 -0.95
C GLY A 568 -3.65 -10.44 -1.27
N THR A 569 -3.75 -9.19 -1.73
CA THR A 569 -4.98 -8.63 -2.29
C THR A 569 -5.00 -8.82 -3.79
N HIS A 570 -6.13 -9.23 -4.36
CA HIS A 570 -6.28 -9.41 -5.80
C HIS A 570 -5.92 -8.16 -6.58
N GLU A 571 -6.37 -7.00 -6.11
CA GLU A 571 -6.10 -5.73 -6.77
C GLU A 571 -4.60 -5.50 -6.93
N ARG A 572 -3.85 -5.59 -5.83
CA ARG A 572 -2.39 -5.40 -5.85
C ARG A 572 -1.70 -6.45 -6.69
N PHE A 573 -2.10 -7.70 -6.57
CA PHE A 573 -1.50 -8.80 -7.32
C PHE A 573 -1.77 -8.68 -8.82
N ILE A 574 -2.99 -8.32 -9.22
CA ILE A 574 -3.33 -8.04 -10.63
C ILE A 574 -2.54 -6.84 -11.15
N GLY A 575 -2.44 -5.76 -10.38
CA GLY A 575 -1.60 -4.62 -10.73
C GLY A 575 -0.13 -5.02 -10.95
N PHE A 576 0.43 -5.86 -10.06
CA PHE A 576 1.76 -6.43 -10.22
C PHE A 576 1.87 -7.29 -11.48
N LEU A 577 0.91 -8.18 -11.76
CA LEU A 577 0.93 -9.05 -12.94
C LEU A 577 0.82 -8.26 -14.25
N ILE A 578 0.04 -7.18 -14.28
CA ILE A 578 -0.03 -6.27 -15.45
C ILE A 578 1.36 -5.70 -15.73
N GLU A 579 2.08 -5.22 -14.73
CA GLU A 579 3.44 -4.70 -14.86
C GLU A 579 4.46 -5.80 -15.20
N HIS A 580 4.36 -6.95 -14.52
CA HIS A 580 5.24 -8.11 -14.69
C HIS A 580 5.21 -8.63 -16.14
N TYR A 581 4.02 -8.91 -16.64
CA TYR A 581 3.82 -9.40 -18.01
C TYR A 581 3.75 -8.29 -19.05
N ALA A 582 3.82 -7.02 -18.67
CA ALA A 582 3.53 -5.88 -19.55
C ALA A 582 2.19 -6.05 -20.29
N GLY A 583 1.19 -6.65 -19.63
CA GLY A 583 -0.12 -6.98 -20.19
C GLY A 583 -0.15 -8.21 -21.11
N ASN A 584 1.00 -8.88 -21.38
CA ASN A 584 1.06 -10.12 -22.19
C ASN A 584 0.90 -11.34 -21.28
N PHE A 585 -0.29 -11.56 -20.79
CA PHE A 585 -0.56 -12.68 -19.86
C PHE A 585 -0.35 -14.04 -20.55
N PRO A 586 0.10 -15.07 -19.80
CA PRO A 586 0.10 -16.43 -20.31
C PRO A 586 -1.32 -16.88 -20.68
N LEU A 587 -1.43 -17.84 -21.60
CA LEU A 587 -2.72 -18.24 -22.18
C LEU A 587 -3.80 -18.51 -21.14
N TRP A 588 -3.47 -19.27 -20.07
CA TRP A 588 -4.43 -19.64 -19.04
C TRP A 588 -4.99 -18.42 -18.28
N LEU A 589 -4.19 -17.38 -18.09
CA LEU A 589 -4.55 -16.17 -17.35
C LEU A 589 -5.04 -15.04 -18.27
N SER A 590 -4.85 -15.16 -19.59
CA SER A 590 -5.21 -14.12 -20.54
C SER A 590 -6.71 -13.80 -20.47
N PRO A 591 -7.11 -12.51 -20.40
CA PRO A 591 -8.52 -12.11 -20.38
C PRO A 591 -9.29 -12.66 -21.58
N GLU A 592 -8.65 -12.65 -22.73
CA GLU A 592 -9.15 -13.26 -23.97
C GLU A 592 -8.07 -14.22 -24.48
N GLN A 593 -8.42 -15.50 -24.44
CA GLN A 593 -7.49 -16.58 -24.76
C GLN A 593 -7.36 -16.82 -26.25
N VAL A 594 -8.48 -16.75 -26.97
CA VAL A 594 -8.53 -16.98 -28.41
C VAL A 594 -9.44 -15.95 -29.08
N ARG A 595 -8.97 -15.31 -30.15
CA ARG A 595 -9.82 -14.53 -31.05
C ARG A 595 -9.84 -15.17 -32.43
N ILE A 596 -11.02 -15.44 -32.94
CA ILE A 596 -11.22 -15.95 -34.29
C ILE A 596 -11.41 -14.76 -35.22
N LEU A 597 -10.62 -14.72 -36.30
CA LEU A 597 -10.62 -13.64 -37.29
C LEU A 597 -10.96 -14.22 -38.67
N THR A 598 -12.14 -13.88 -39.19
CA THR A 598 -12.53 -14.36 -40.56
C THR A 598 -11.91 -13.51 -41.65
N ILE A 599 -11.40 -14.17 -42.73
CA ILE A 599 -10.98 -13.50 -43.95
C ILE A 599 -12.17 -13.48 -44.90
N GLY A 600 -13.00 -12.44 -44.76
CA GLY A 600 -14.26 -12.29 -45.46
C GLY A 600 -15.48 -12.58 -44.59
N ASP A 601 -16.67 -12.49 -45.18
CA ASP A 601 -17.99 -12.59 -44.54
C ASP A 601 -18.88 -13.66 -45.21
N ASP A 602 -18.30 -14.55 -45.98
CA ASP A 602 -19.01 -15.69 -46.61
C ASP A 602 -19.72 -16.52 -45.51
N ALA A 603 -21.00 -16.86 -45.74
CA ALA A 603 -21.81 -17.52 -44.73
C ALA A 603 -21.21 -18.87 -44.27
N ALA A 604 -20.68 -19.67 -45.19
CA ALA A 604 -20.09 -20.96 -44.86
C ALA A 604 -18.80 -20.78 -44.00
N LEU A 605 -18.01 -19.76 -44.30
CA LEU A 605 -16.82 -19.41 -43.53
C LEU A 605 -17.19 -18.92 -42.12
N VAL A 606 -18.20 -18.11 -42.02
CA VAL A 606 -18.72 -17.63 -40.72
C VAL A 606 -19.27 -18.80 -39.92
N ASP A 607 -20.05 -19.70 -40.53
CA ASP A 607 -20.62 -20.89 -39.86
C ASP A 607 -19.51 -21.82 -39.35
N TYR A 608 -18.48 -22.10 -40.16
CA TYR A 608 -17.31 -22.85 -39.72
C TYR A 608 -16.59 -22.21 -38.55
N SER A 609 -16.38 -20.91 -38.61
CA SER A 609 -15.72 -20.13 -37.56
C SER A 609 -16.55 -20.09 -36.24
N MET A 610 -17.88 -20.00 -36.37
CA MET A 610 -18.82 -20.08 -35.25
C MET A 610 -18.84 -21.46 -34.60
N SER A 611 -18.69 -22.54 -35.39
CA SER A 611 -18.57 -23.89 -34.82
C SER A 611 -17.35 -24.02 -33.93
N ILE A 612 -16.20 -23.47 -34.32
CA ILE A 612 -14.96 -23.44 -33.53
C ILE A 612 -15.16 -22.59 -32.26
N LEU A 613 -15.80 -21.43 -32.37
CA LEU A 613 -16.10 -20.61 -31.20
C LEU A 613 -16.96 -21.36 -30.18
N ASN A 614 -17.98 -22.06 -30.65
CA ASN A 614 -18.86 -22.84 -29.78
C ASN A 614 -18.14 -24.00 -29.10
N GLU A 615 -17.23 -24.70 -29.81
CA GLU A 615 -16.40 -25.77 -29.24
C GLU A 615 -15.45 -25.22 -28.14
N LEU A 616 -14.80 -24.08 -28.39
CA LEU A 616 -13.95 -23.40 -27.42
C LEU A 616 -14.75 -22.97 -26.18
N ARG A 617 -15.93 -22.32 -26.37
CA ARG A 617 -16.79 -21.88 -25.27
C ARG A 617 -17.38 -23.02 -24.48
N ALA A 618 -17.78 -24.14 -25.14
CA ALA A 618 -18.22 -25.35 -24.46
C ALA A 618 -17.13 -25.92 -23.54
N SER A 619 -15.85 -25.72 -23.89
CA SER A 619 -14.68 -26.08 -23.09
C SER A 619 -14.25 -24.95 -22.12
N GLN A 620 -15.10 -23.95 -21.91
CA GLN A 620 -14.85 -22.78 -21.04
C GLN A 620 -13.61 -21.96 -21.43
N VAL A 621 -13.20 -21.97 -22.69
CA VAL A 621 -12.17 -21.07 -23.22
C VAL A 621 -12.77 -19.69 -23.49
N ARG A 622 -12.14 -18.64 -22.98
CA ARG A 622 -12.54 -17.26 -23.24
C ARG A 622 -12.19 -16.89 -24.66
N ALA A 623 -13.13 -17.11 -25.57
CA ALA A 623 -12.96 -16.91 -26.99
C ALA A 623 -13.99 -15.94 -27.54
N GLU A 624 -13.55 -15.09 -28.49
CA GLU A 624 -14.35 -14.14 -29.25
C GLU A 624 -14.14 -14.32 -30.76
N ILE A 625 -15.05 -13.77 -31.56
CA ILE A 625 -14.97 -13.78 -33.02
C ILE A 625 -15.15 -12.38 -33.58
N ASP A 626 -14.24 -11.97 -34.46
CA ASP A 626 -14.38 -10.78 -35.30
C ASP A 626 -14.81 -11.20 -36.70
N LYS A 627 -16.12 -11.10 -36.96
CA LYS A 627 -16.74 -11.39 -38.25
C LYS A 627 -17.10 -10.12 -39.05
N SER A 628 -16.50 -8.98 -38.70
CA SER A 628 -16.69 -7.73 -39.43
C SER A 628 -16.23 -7.88 -40.87
N THR A 629 -16.62 -6.96 -41.75
CA THR A 629 -16.18 -6.90 -43.17
C THR A 629 -14.82 -6.24 -43.34
N ASP A 630 -14.17 -5.85 -42.21
CA ASP A 630 -12.86 -5.20 -42.25
C ASP A 630 -11.77 -6.11 -42.84
N GLN A 631 -10.74 -5.47 -43.40
CA GLN A 631 -9.59 -6.18 -43.86
C GLN A 631 -8.88 -6.92 -42.70
N ILE A 632 -8.38 -8.11 -42.97
CA ILE A 632 -7.77 -8.99 -41.97
C ILE A 632 -6.63 -8.32 -41.20
N ASN A 633 -5.83 -7.44 -41.83
CA ASN A 633 -4.79 -6.70 -41.12
C ASN A 633 -5.34 -5.76 -40.03
N GLY A 634 -6.48 -5.12 -40.30
CA GLY A 634 -7.16 -4.28 -39.27
C GLY A 634 -7.67 -5.12 -38.10
N LYS A 635 -8.26 -6.30 -38.36
CA LYS A 635 -8.69 -7.24 -37.31
C LYS A 635 -7.52 -7.74 -36.47
N ILE A 636 -6.41 -8.12 -37.11
CA ILE A 636 -5.18 -8.52 -36.41
C ILE A 636 -4.65 -7.36 -35.54
N GLN A 637 -4.60 -6.14 -36.09
CA GLN A 637 -4.11 -4.97 -35.35
C GLN A 637 -4.93 -4.72 -34.09
N ARG A 638 -6.27 -4.77 -34.16
CA ARG A 638 -7.13 -4.63 -32.97
C ARG A 638 -6.87 -5.72 -31.93
N ALA A 639 -6.72 -6.97 -32.37
CA ALA A 639 -6.40 -8.08 -31.48
C ALA A 639 -5.02 -7.93 -30.82
N GLU A 640 -4.01 -7.48 -31.58
CA GLU A 640 -2.66 -7.18 -31.06
C GLU A 640 -2.68 -6.01 -30.05
N GLN A 641 -3.45 -4.95 -30.30
CA GLN A 641 -3.61 -3.82 -29.35
C GLN A 641 -4.19 -4.25 -28.02
N LEU A 642 -5.18 -5.15 -28.03
CA LEU A 642 -5.79 -5.73 -26.83
C LEU A 642 -4.96 -6.89 -26.25
N LYS A 643 -3.81 -7.21 -26.83
CA LYS A 643 -2.92 -8.31 -26.42
C LYS A 643 -3.66 -9.64 -26.28
N VAL A 644 -4.52 -9.94 -27.24
CA VAL A 644 -5.17 -11.25 -27.32
C VAL A 644 -4.12 -12.33 -27.51
N HIS A 645 -4.10 -13.33 -26.63
CA HIS A 645 -3.01 -14.31 -26.64
C HIS A 645 -2.90 -15.08 -27.95
N THR A 646 -4.00 -15.70 -28.41
CA THR A 646 -4.01 -16.50 -29.65
C THR A 646 -5.05 -15.97 -30.64
N MET A 647 -4.70 -15.86 -31.90
CA MET A 647 -5.62 -15.54 -32.98
C MET A 647 -5.72 -16.73 -33.93
N PHE A 648 -6.94 -17.17 -34.21
CA PHE A 648 -7.24 -18.11 -35.28
C PHE A 648 -7.69 -17.33 -36.51
N VAL A 649 -6.80 -17.15 -37.45
CA VAL A 649 -7.10 -16.50 -38.74
C VAL A 649 -7.67 -17.57 -39.68
N ILE A 650 -8.91 -17.40 -40.11
CA ILE A 650 -9.61 -18.43 -40.90
C ILE A 650 -10.04 -17.85 -42.23
N GLY A 651 -9.53 -18.43 -43.30
CA GLY A 651 -9.91 -18.17 -44.66
C GLY A 651 -10.59 -19.38 -45.32
N LYS A 652 -11.00 -19.23 -46.55
CA LYS A 652 -11.67 -20.30 -47.30
C LYS A 652 -10.83 -21.58 -47.39
N ARG A 653 -9.50 -21.44 -47.60
CA ARG A 653 -8.56 -22.58 -47.64
C ARG A 653 -8.46 -23.31 -46.30
N ASP A 654 -8.47 -22.57 -45.19
CA ASP A 654 -8.43 -23.16 -43.87
C ASP A 654 -9.72 -23.97 -43.62
N MET A 655 -10.88 -23.40 -43.95
CA MET A 655 -12.18 -24.07 -43.84
C MET A 655 -12.22 -25.38 -44.67
N GLU A 656 -11.81 -25.31 -45.95
CA GLU A 656 -11.78 -26.48 -46.86
C GLU A 656 -10.82 -27.60 -46.36
N ALA A 657 -9.75 -27.21 -45.66
CA ALA A 657 -8.79 -28.15 -45.07
C ALA A 657 -9.13 -28.61 -43.65
N ASN A 658 -10.28 -28.20 -43.09
CA ASN A 658 -10.64 -28.35 -41.67
C ASN A 658 -9.48 -27.92 -40.75
N ALA A 659 -8.96 -26.71 -40.96
CA ALA A 659 -7.80 -26.15 -40.30
C ALA A 659 -8.04 -24.73 -39.80
N VAL A 660 -7.09 -24.22 -39.05
CA VAL A 660 -7.00 -22.82 -38.60
C VAL A 660 -5.56 -22.34 -38.75
N SER A 661 -5.38 -21.11 -39.21
CA SER A 661 -4.07 -20.46 -39.20
C SER A 661 -3.83 -19.81 -37.84
N VAL A 662 -2.87 -20.34 -37.09
CA VAL A 662 -2.60 -19.93 -35.72
C VAL A 662 -1.60 -18.78 -35.69
N ARG A 663 -1.96 -17.72 -34.99
CA ARG A 663 -1.08 -16.58 -34.68
C ARG A 663 -1.04 -16.35 -33.20
N VAL A 664 0.13 -16.14 -32.63
CA VAL A 664 0.30 -15.84 -31.18
C VAL A 664 0.87 -14.44 -31.03
N HIS A 665 0.29 -13.67 -30.10
CA HIS A 665 0.75 -12.32 -29.79
C HIS A 665 2.25 -12.30 -29.48
N GLY A 666 2.99 -11.38 -30.08
CA GLY A 666 4.43 -11.26 -29.90
C GLY A 666 5.28 -12.35 -30.64
N LYS A 667 4.68 -13.47 -31.06
CA LYS A 667 5.37 -14.55 -31.79
C LYS A 667 5.05 -14.56 -33.29
N GLY A 668 3.96 -13.91 -33.67
CA GLY A 668 3.54 -13.82 -35.06
C GLY A 668 2.78 -15.06 -35.58
N ASN A 669 2.82 -15.29 -36.90
CA ASN A 669 2.13 -16.39 -37.57
C ASN A 669 2.89 -17.70 -37.40
N LEU A 670 2.25 -18.73 -36.84
CA LEU A 670 2.79 -20.07 -36.61
C LEU A 670 2.37 -21.08 -37.72
N GLY A 671 1.57 -20.63 -38.71
CA GLY A 671 1.09 -21.46 -39.78
C GLY A 671 -0.26 -22.13 -39.53
N ALA A 672 -0.71 -22.87 -40.52
CA ALA A 672 -1.97 -23.60 -40.46
C ALA A 672 -1.80 -24.92 -39.68
N LYS A 673 -2.77 -25.22 -38.82
CA LYS A 673 -2.89 -26.47 -38.08
C LYS A 673 -4.28 -27.08 -38.28
N LYS A 674 -4.43 -28.40 -38.18
CA LYS A 674 -5.75 -28.98 -38.10
C LYS A 674 -6.54 -28.43 -36.92
N LYS A 675 -7.84 -28.24 -37.10
CA LYS A 675 -8.72 -27.67 -36.06
C LYS A 675 -8.58 -28.42 -34.74
N GLU A 676 -8.69 -29.74 -34.77
CA GLU A 676 -8.65 -30.59 -33.55
C GLU A 676 -7.31 -30.47 -32.83
N GLU A 677 -6.20 -30.39 -33.58
CA GLU A 677 -4.86 -30.22 -33.00
C GLU A 677 -4.70 -28.86 -32.32
N ALA A 678 -5.14 -27.77 -32.99
CA ALA A 678 -5.06 -26.45 -32.43
C ALA A 678 -5.92 -26.29 -31.15
N LEU A 679 -7.13 -26.86 -31.15
CA LEU A 679 -7.99 -26.85 -29.98
C LEU A 679 -7.38 -27.66 -28.82
N ALA A 680 -6.84 -28.85 -29.11
CA ALA A 680 -6.20 -29.69 -28.10
C ALA A 680 -4.99 -29.00 -27.45
N GLU A 681 -4.16 -28.32 -28.23
CA GLU A 681 -3.03 -27.53 -27.70
C GLU A 681 -3.48 -26.40 -26.78
N ILE A 682 -4.52 -25.66 -27.16
CA ILE A 682 -5.11 -24.59 -26.31
C ILE A 682 -5.58 -25.17 -24.99
N LEU A 683 -6.40 -26.23 -25.04
CA LEU A 683 -6.96 -26.86 -23.83
C LEU A 683 -5.87 -27.43 -22.91
N LEU A 684 -4.86 -28.07 -23.48
CA LEU A 684 -3.73 -28.61 -22.73
C LEU A 684 -2.93 -27.50 -22.05
N SER A 685 -2.62 -26.42 -22.78
CA SER A 685 -1.88 -25.28 -22.25
C SER A 685 -2.62 -24.60 -21.10
N ILE A 686 -3.94 -24.42 -21.24
CA ILE A 686 -4.79 -23.86 -20.16
C ILE A 686 -4.81 -24.81 -18.96
N LYS A 687 -5.01 -26.10 -19.18
CA LYS A 687 -5.08 -27.11 -18.11
C LYS A 687 -3.77 -27.19 -17.30
N GLU A 688 -2.65 -27.17 -17.98
CA GLU A 688 -1.32 -27.23 -17.36
C GLU A 688 -0.81 -25.88 -16.86
N ARG A 689 -1.57 -24.80 -17.07
CA ARG A 689 -1.19 -23.43 -16.74
C ARG A 689 0.22 -23.08 -17.21
N ARG A 690 0.52 -23.43 -18.47
CA ARG A 690 1.84 -23.13 -19.06
C ARG A 690 2.10 -21.62 -19.11
N PRO A 691 3.36 -21.18 -18.81
CA PRO A 691 3.75 -19.78 -18.84
C PRO A 691 3.73 -19.17 -20.25
#